data_45b63a360683d89461865851a0d1837b
#
_entry.id   45b63a360683d89461865851a0d1837b
#
_cell.length_a   1.000
_cell.length_b   1.000
_cell.length_c   1.000
_cell.angle_alpha   90.00
_cell.angle_beta   90.00
_cell.angle_gamma   90.00
#
_symmetry.space_group_name_H-M   'P 1'
#
loop_
_entity.id
_entity.type
_entity.pdbx_description
1 polymer ?
#
loop_
_entity_poly.entity_id
_entity_poly.type
_entity_poly.pdbx_seq_one_letter_code
_entity_poly.pdbx_strand_id
1 'polypeptide(L)'
;SWGINTPTFSNGAAYADLDNDGDMDIVINNINDEASVYKNNSRDSPKSRSNYLAVKLKGDSSNSNGLGSWIELHYAGKQQVYEQSPYRGYLSTIQLEPHFGLGNVSEIDTLIIKWPDGKEQLLQHVSANQTITVDKRDAKDTRSFTNAESVKNSLFKDISDSVNIHYIHQDKDFIDFNIQRTLPHKFSEYGPSLAVGDIDGNGLEDIVSGGSFLYSAQLFLQQPNGKFIQKSLLKGKDTLNKNREDEGILLFDADGDGDLDLYIAAGGFEAKQETPSYQDQLYVNDGKGNFTKDTTALPQNFTSKFCVRAIDYDKDGDLDLFVSGRVDPGNYPKPVSSFIFRNDSKNGHIKFTDVTHFVAPALKDIGLVCDALFTDFDNDGWQDLILVGEWMPVTFLKNDKGVFKNVTSSTGVQNLVGWWNTIAAGDFDNDGDVDYIIGNLGQNSFFQASDKYPVKIIAKDFDNNGSFDAFTSLFLPVSQNDTEKKEFSAQSRDDIIDQITSIRKRFNNYKSFAQATMDSIFTKEQRIGALQLKANYFSSAYMKNNGNGKFTLTALPVQAQISILNGLSVLDLDGDGNLDVVINGNDYGTEASLGRYDALNGLVLKGDGKGNFSPLSILQSGFYIPGNGKSLVSLRSSKGKYLMAASQNKGALKVFELKKKGRLIPLKPLDESVIITYKNGKKQKHEVGYGSSFLSQSGRFLSIDSNVISVEIKNNKGEMRSASLQ
;
A
#
# COMPACT_ATOMS: atom_id res chain seq x y z
N SER A 1 -17.42 -39.90 -4.06
CA SER A 1 -17.90 -38.93 -5.04
C SER A 1 -19.41 -38.83 -4.96
N TRP A 2 -19.98 -37.70 -5.31
CA TRP A 2 -21.44 -37.49 -5.30
C TRP A 2 -22.11 -38.00 -6.58
N GLY A 3 -21.41 -38.77 -7.41
CA GLY A 3 -21.91 -39.31 -8.68
C GLY A 3 -21.84 -38.37 -9.87
N ILE A 4 -21.37 -37.11 -9.69
CA ILE A 4 -21.21 -36.16 -10.76
C ILE A 4 -19.84 -36.42 -11.43
N ASN A 5 -19.84 -37.18 -12.53
CA ASN A 5 -18.59 -37.61 -13.18
C ASN A 5 -18.50 -37.23 -14.67
N THR A 6 -19.54 -36.62 -15.24
CA THR A 6 -19.56 -36.24 -16.66
C THR A 6 -18.81 -34.91 -16.85
N PRO A 7 -17.70 -34.86 -17.61
CA PRO A 7 -17.00 -33.62 -17.92
C PRO A 7 -17.85 -32.74 -18.87
N THR A 8 -18.14 -31.53 -18.49
CA THR A 8 -18.87 -30.54 -19.29
C THR A 8 -18.23 -29.18 -19.20
N PHE A 9 -18.54 -28.30 -20.16
CA PHE A 9 -18.20 -26.87 -20.06
C PHE A 9 -19.28 -26.16 -19.24
N SER A 10 -19.34 -26.46 -17.95
CA SER A 10 -20.33 -25.92 -17.04
C SER A 10 -20.18 -24.40 -16.90
N ASN A 11 -21.29 -23.68 -16.91
CA ASN A 11 -21.37 -22.24 -16.77
C ASN A 11 -22.11 -21.84 -15.50
N GLY A 12 -23.43 -21.62 -15.53
CA GLY A 12 -24.25 -21.36 -14.36
C GLY A 12 -24.66 -22.64 -13.66
N ALA A 13 -24.80 -22.60 -12.33
CA ALA A 13 -25.34 -23.70 -11.54
C ALA A 13 -26.29 -23.18 -10.46
N ALA A 14 -27.43 -23.85 -10.29
CA ALA A 14 -28.42 -23.56 -9.26
C ALA A 14 -28.76 -24.82 -8.46
N TYR A 15 -29.17 -24.65 -7.21
CA TYR A 15 -29.69 -25.72 -6.39
C TYR A 15 -31.07 -25.35 -5.84
N ALA A 16 -31.92 -26.34 -5.76
CA ALA A 16 -33.27 -26.26 -5.21
C ALA A 16 -33.75 -27.65 -4.82
N ASP A 17 -34.71 -27.74 -3.91
CA ASP A 17 -35.45 -28.94 -3.62
C ASP A 17 -36.55 -29.09 -4.69
N LEU A 18 -36.24 -29.80 -5.80
CA LEU A 18 -37.10 -29.83 -7.00
C LEU A 18 -38.28 -30.78 -6.89
N ASP A 19 -38.17 -31.82 -6.06
CA ASP A 19 -39.22 -32.80 -5.87
C ASP A 19 -39.86 -32.75 -4.45
N ASN A 20 -39.46 -31.76 -3.65
CA ASN A 20 -39.98 -31.50 -2.29
C ASN A 20 -39.78 -32.66 -1.31
N ASP A 21 -38.68 -33.40 -1.43
CA ASP A 21 -38.33 -34.47 -0.53
C ASP A 21 -37.46 -34.04 0.67
N GLY A 22 -37.02 -32.77 0.68
CA GLY A 22 -36.29 -32.12 1.75
C GLY A 22 -34.79 -32.25 1.62
N ASP A 23 -34.27 -32.59 0.45
CA ASP A 23 -32.86 -32.45 0.11
C ASP A 23 -32.69 -31.59 -1.16
N MET A 24 -31.45 -31.12 -1.42
CA MET A 24 -31.19 -30.11 -2.46
C MET A 24 -30.69 -30.81 -3.73
N ASP A 25 -31.39 -30.60 -4.85
CA ASP A 25 -30.99 -31.02 -6.19
C ASP A 25 -30.15 -29.96 -6.87
N ILE A 26 -29.46 -30.31 -7.95
CA ILE A 26 -28.55 -29.39 -8.69
C ILE A 26 -28.95 -29.34 -10.16
N VAL A 27 -29.05 -28.12 -10.69
CA VAL A 27 -29.21 -27.87 -12.12
C VAL A 27 -27.97 -27.11 -12.61
N ILE A 28 -27.36 -27.62 -13.68
CA ILE A 28 -26.13 -27.03 -14.27
C ILE A 28 -26.42 -26.68 -15.74
N ASN A 29 -26.15 -25.42 -16.11
CA ASN A 29 -26.18 -25.00 -17.50
C ASN A 29 -24.80 -25.23 -18.14
N ASN A 30 -24.77 -25.82 -19.32
CA ASN A 30 -23.54 -26.15 -20.04
C ASN A 30 -23.42 -25.34 -21.32
N ILE A 31 -22.19 -24.94 -21.70
CA ILE A 31 -21.93 -24.22 -22.95
C ILE A 31 -21.92 -25.25 -24.10
N ASN A 32 -22.76 -25.00 -25.11
CA ASN A 32 -22.90 -25.86 -26.30
C ASN A 32 -23.23 -27.34 -25.98
N ASP A 33 -23.90 -27.59 -24.87
CA ASP A 33 -24.34 -28.93 -24.43
C ASP A 33 -25.65 -28.82 -23.67
N GLU A 34 -26.33 -29.94 -23.47
CA GLU A 34 -27.58 -30.00 -22.71
C GLU A 34 -27.37 -29.66 -21.23
N ALA A 35 -28.36 -29.00 -20.61
CA ALA A 35 -28.34 -28.73 -19.18
C ALA A 35 -28.41 -30.06 -18.40
N SER A 36 -27.60 -30.15 -17.35
CA SER A 36 -27.58 -31.33 -16.48
C SER A 36 -28.46 -31.10 -15.25
N VAL A 37 -29.31 -32.05 -14.94
CA VAL A 37 -30.14 -32.08 -13.72
C VAL A 37 -29.74 -33.29 -12.89
N TYR A 38 -29.30 -33.04 -11.67
CA TYR A 38 -28.89 -34.09 -10.73
C TYR A 38 -29.83 -34.12 -9.54
N LYS A 39 -30.58 -35.24 -9.40
CA LYS A 39 -31.36 -35.51 -8.20
C LYS A 39 -30.44 -35.95 -7.07
N ASN A 40 -30.62 -35.37 -5.91
CA ASN A 40 -30.01 -35.80 -4.67
C ASN A 40 -30.84 -36.99 -4.10
N ASN A 41 -30.20 -38.07 -3.73
CA ASN A 41 -30.84 -39.24 -3.17
C ASN A 41 -30.51 -39.45 -1.68
N SER A 42 -30.03 -38.38 -1.01
CA SER A 42 -29.58 -38.51 0.38
C SER A 42 -30.71 -38.83 1.37
N ARG A 43 -31.95 -38.57 0.98
CA ARG A 43 -33.14 -38.84 1.78
C ARG A 43 -33.98 -40.06 1.31
N ASP A 44 -33.63 -40.70 0.21
CA ASP A 44 -34.34 -41.83 -0.32
C ASP A 44 -34.26 -43.08 0.58
N SER A 45 -33.26 -43.16 1.45
CA SER A 45 -33.07 -44.26 2.37
C SER A 45 -33.28 -43.85 3.83
N PRO A 46 -34.10 -44.53 4.62
CA PRO A 46 -34.26 -44.22 6.06
C PRO A 46 -32.95 -44.30 6.87
N LYS A 47 -31.96 -45.07 6.39
CA LYS A 47 -30.65 -45.23 7.06
C LYS A 47 -29.68 -44.09 6.81
N SER A 48 -29.87 -43.29 5.77
CA SER A 48 -29.02 -42.15 5.40
C SER A 48 -29.72 -40.80 5.56
N ARG A 49 -30.94 -40.77 6.06
CA ARG A 49 -31.80 -39.61 6.13
C ARG A 49 -31.31 -38.61 7.18
N SER A 50 -30.71 -37.50 6.72
CA SER A 50 -30.35 -36.37 7.59
C SER A 50 -31.52 -35.43 7.78
N ASN A 51 -31.58 -34.78 8.97
CA ASN A 51 -32.60 -33.79 9.28
C ASN A 51 -32.28 -32.44 8.63
N TYR A 52 -33.30 -31.63 8.37
CA TYR A 52 -33.19 -30.31 7.79
C TYR A 52 -34.16 -29.30 8.40
N LEU A 53 -33.95 -28.01 8.16
CA LEU A 53 -34.95 -26.98 8.33
C LEU A 53 -34.92 -26.09 7.08
N ALA A 54 -36.07 -25.81 6.47
CA ALA A 54 -36.23 -24.77 5.48
C ALA A 54 -36.98 -23.57 6.09
N VAL A 55 -36.57 -22.32 5.76
CA VAL A 55 -37.18 -21.12 6.29
C VAL A 55 -37.73 -20.25 5.16
N LYS A 56 -39.03 -19.99 5.21
CA LYS A 56 -39.70 -19.08 4.30
C LYS A 56 -39.94 -17.75 4.98
N LEU A 57 -39.27 -16.69 4.49
CA LEU A 57 -39.50 -15.33 4.99
C LEU A 57 -40.72 -14.71 4.32
N LYS A 58 -41.55 -14.08 5.12
CA LYS A 58 -42.67 -13.24 4.67
C LYS A 58 -42.43 -11.83 5.14
N GLY A 59 -41.88 -10.98 4.26
CA GLY A 59 -41.60 -9.57 4.49
C GLY A 59 -42.83 -8.66 4.33
N ASP A 60 -42.57 -7.39 4.12
CA ASP A 60 -43.62 -6.38 3.80
C ASP A 60 -43.76 -6.16 2.29
N SER A 61 -44.63 -5.19 1.90
CA SER A 61 -44.90 -4.89 0.49
C SER A 61 -43.69 -4.39 -0.29
N SER A 62 -42.68 -3.83 0.37
CA SER A 62 -41.44 -3.34 -0.26
C SER A 62 -40.38 -4.41 -0.41
N ASN A 63 -40.42 -5.46 0.41
CA ASN A 63 -39.48 -6.58 0.41
C ASN A 63 -40.19 -7.87 0.85
N SER A 64 -41.07 -8.38 0.02
CA SER A 64 -41.93 -9.53 0.34
C SER A 64 -41.17 -10.81 0.70
N ASN A 65 -39.97 -11.00 0.15
CA ASN A 65 -39.14 -12.18 0.34
C ASN A 65 -38.08 -12.00 1.43
N GLY A 66 -38.05 -10.86 2.13
CA GLY A 66 -37.08 -10.59 3.17
C GLY A 66 -35.62 -10.55 2.71
N LEU A 67 -35.35 -10.11 1.45
CA LEU A 67 -33.99 -10.04 0.91
C LEU A 67 -33.11 -9.16 1.80
N GLY A 68 -31.88 -9.60 2.06
CA GLY A 68 -30.93 -8.95 2.95
C GLY A 68 -31.14 -9.25 4.44
N SER A 69 -32.11 -10.13 4.80
CA SER A 69 -32.23 -10.62 6.17
C SER A 69 -31.12 -11.64 6.49
N TRP A 70 -30.71 -11.68 7.75
CA TRP A 70 -29.80 -12.68 8.28
C TRP A 70 -30.59 -13.69 9.11
N ILE A 71 -30.29 -14.97 8.92
CA ILE A 71 -30.95 -16.09 9.61
C ILE A 71 -29.85 -16.85 10.34
N GLU A 72 -29.95 -16.94 11.66
CA GLU A 72 -28.99 -17.63 12.51
C GLU A 72 -29.68 -18.79 13.21
N LEU A 73 -29.12 -19.99 13.09
CA LEU A 73 -29.55 -21.19 13.81
C LEU A 73 -28.50 -21.56 14.86
N HIS A 74 -28.98 -21.79 16.10
CA HIS A 74 -28.18 -22.33 17.19
C HIS A 74 -28.77 -23.69 17.58
N TYR A 75 -27.97 -24.75 17.55
CA TYR A 75 -28.41 -26.12 17.82
C TYR A 75 -27.24 -26.99 18.24
N ALA A 76 -27.40 -27.80 19.27
CA ALA A 76 -26.41 -28.77 19.76
C ALA A 76 -24.98 -28.14 19.90
N GLY A 77 -24.87 -26.91 20.38
CA GLY A 77 -23.61 -26.17 20.54
C GLY A 77 -22.97 -25.70 19.22
N LYS A 78 -23.70 -25.79 18.10
CA LYS A 78 -23.26 -25.34 16.76
C LYS A 78 -24.06 -24.11 16.33
N GLN A 79 -23.54 -23.40 15.35
CA GLN A 79 -24.21 -22.28 14.70
C GLN A 79 -24.13 -22.43 13.18
N GLN A 80 -25.22 -22.07 12.50
CA GLN A 80 -25.26 -21.82 11.07
C GLN A 80 -25.82 -20.44 10.82
N VAL A 81 -25.32 -19.74 9.81
CA VAL A 81 -25.78 -18.40 9.42
C VAL A 81 -26.05 -18.39 7.92
N TYR A 82 -27.12 -17.73 7.53
CA TYR A 82 -27.51 -17.56 6.14
C TYR A 82 -27.95 -16.12 5.87
N GLU A 83 -27.38 -15.49 4.84
CA GLU A 83 -27.88 -14.24 4.30
C GLU A 83 -28.93 -14.50 3.24
N GLN A 84 -30.12 -13.92 3.40
CA GLN A 84 -31.23 -14.08 2.44
C GLN A 84 -30.94 -13.34 1.14
N SER A 85 -30.32 -14.05 0.20
CA SER A 85 -30.03 -13.60 -1.14
C SER A 85 -30.20 -14.77 -2.12
N PRO A 86 -31.02 -14.63 -3.17
CA PRO A 86 -31.19 -15.69 -4.16
C PRO A 86 -29.98 -15.79 -5.10
N TYR A 87 -29.15 -14.78 -5.19
CA TYR A 87 -27.98 -14.77 -6.08
C TYR A 87 -26.85 -15.63 -5.47
N ARG A 88 -26.48 -16.69 -6.18
CA ARG A 88 -25.40 -17.59 -5.81
C ARG A 88 -24.70 -18.11 -7.06
N GLY A 89 -23.38 -17.81 -7.18
CA GLY A 89 -22.59 -18.22 -8.32
C GLY A 89 -22.80 -17.39 -9.57
N TYR A 90 -22.12 -17.79 -10.64
CA TYR A 90 -22.08 -17.04 -11.90
C TYR A 90 -23.43 -17.14 -12.63
N LEU A 91 -24.05 -15.99 -12.92
CA LEU A 91 -25.34 -15.84 -13.63
C LEU A 91 -26.44 -16.81 -13.11
N SER A 92 -26.47 -17.03 -11.79
CA SER A 92 -27.31 -18.08 -11.19
C SER A 92 -28.15 -17.53 -10.05
N THR A 93 -29.37 -18.09 -9.93
CA THR A 93 -30.33 -17.81 -8.86
C THR A 93 -30.80 -19.12 -8.27
N ILE A 94 -30.84 -19.20 -6.94
CA ILE A 94 -31.26 -20.37 -6.19
C ILE A 94 -32.70 -20.21 -5.67
N GLN A 95 -33.28 -21.25 -5.07
CA GLN A 95 -34.58 -21.10 -4.38
C GLN A 95 -34.51 -20.06 -3.24
N LEU A 96 -35.66 -19.45 -2.96
CA LEU A 96 -35.77 -18.38 -1.96
C LEU A 96 -35.87 -18.87 -0.53
N GLU A 97 -36.18 -20.14 -0.30
CA GLU A 97 -36.27 -20.74 1.02
C GLU A 97 -34.86 -21.21 1.46
N PRO A 98 -34.18 -20.52 2.40
CA PRO A 98 -32.94 -21.00 2.98
C PRO A 98 -33.12 -22.43 3.56
N HIS A 99 -32.21 -23.32 3.15
CA HIS A 99 -32.21 -24.71 3.56
C HIS A 99 -30.99 -24.99 4.45
N PHE A 100 -31.23 -25.54 5.64
CA PHE A 100 -30.20 -25.86 6.62
C PHE A 100 -30.16 -27.37 6.89
N GLY A 101 -29.03 -28.00 6.57
CA GLY A 101 -28.76 -29.36 6.93
C GLY A 101 -28.42 -29.49 8.42
N LEU A 102 -29.11 -30.37 9.14
CA LEU A 102 -28.97 -30.52 10.60
C LEU A 102 -28.35 -31.86 11.02
N GLY A 103 -28.03 -32.75 10.05
CA GLY A 103 -27.54 -34.08 10.35
C GLY A 103 -28.53 -34.88 11.17
N ASN A 104 -28.18 -35.35 12.37
CA ASN A 104 -29.03 -36.12 13.26
C ASN A 104 -29.80 -35.27 14.28
N VAL A 105 -29.67 -33.93 14.25
CA VAL A 105 -30.33 -33.03 15.23
C VAL A 105 -31.81 -32.89 14.85
N SER A 106 -32.70 -33.12 15.76
CA SER A 106 -34.16 -33.09 15.56
C SER A 106 -34.84 -31.79 16.01
N GLU A 107 -34.12 -30.95 16.73
CA GLU A 107 -34.62 -29.67 17.24
C GLU A 107 -33.54 -28.61 17.20
N ILE A 108 -33.89 -27.38 16.83
CA ILE A 108 -33.06 -26.20 16.87
C ILE A 108 -33.36 -25.45 18.16
N ASP A 109 -32.33 -25.19 18.98
CA ASP A 109 -32.47 -24.50 20.28
C ASP A 109 -33.01 -23.08 20.09
N THR A 110 -32.42 -22.35 19.09
CA THR A 110 -32.79 -20.97 18.81
C THR A 110 -32.62 -20.66 17.33
N LEU A 111 -33.63 -20.03 16.73
CA LEU A 111 -33.62 -19.45 15.38
C LEU A 111 -33.83 -17.94 15.49
N ILE A 112 -32.88 -17.16 14.99
CA ILE A 112 -32.90 -15.70 14.99
C ILE A 112 -33.02 -15.20 13.57
N ILE A 113 -33.98 -14.31 13.30
CA ILE A 113 -34.12 -13.61 12.03
C ILE A 113 -33.82 -12.13 12.29
N LYS A 114 -32.80 -11.59 11.63
CA LYS A 114 -32.46 -10.16 11.63
C LYS A 114 -32.92 -9.55 10.33
N TRP A 115 -33.92 -8.71 10.35
CA TRP A 115 -34.52 -8.05 9.19
C TRP A 115 -33.68 -6.84 8.74
N PRO A 116 -33.67 -6.44 7.45
CA PRO A 116 -32.85 -5.32 6.97
C PRO A 116 -33.16 -3.98 7.63
N ASP A 117 -34.38 -3.77 8.12
CA ASP A 117 -34.77 -2.58 8.88
C ASP A 117 -34.32 -2.62 10.36
N GLY A 118 -33.62 -3.69 10.77
CA GLY A 118 -33.01 -3.90 12.09
C GLY A 118 -33.95 -4.48 13.13
N LYS A 119 -35.14 -4.89 12.77
CA LYS A 119 -35.99 -5.68 13.65
C LYS A 119 -35.46 -7.09 13.74
N GLU A 120 -35.70 -7.73 14.87
CA GLU A 120 -35.32 -9.09 15.11
C GLU A 120 -36.53 -9.95 15.54
N GLN A 121 -36.42 -11.23 15.24
CA GLN A 121 -37.42 -12.21 15.65
C GLN A 121 -36.67 -13.46 16.13
N LEU A 122 -37.07 -13.94 17.31
CA LEU A 122 -36.49 -15.08 17.99
C LEU A 122 -37.53 -16.17 18.12
N LEU A 123 -37.24 -17.35 17.61
CA LEU A 123 -38.02 -18.60 17.80
C LEU A 123 -37.15 -19.59 18.58
N GLN A 124 -37.76 -20.28 19.52
CA GLN A 124 -37.10 -21.33 20.34
C GLN A 124 -37.72 -22.67 20.09
N HIS A 125 -36.95 -23.74 20.29
CA HIS A 125 -37.38 -25.12 20.19
C HIS A 125 -38.08 -25.46 18.86
N VAL A 126 -37.42 -25.12 17.74
CA VAL A 126 -37.94 -25.35 16.40
C VAL A 126 -37.62 -26.78 15.96
N SER A 127 -38.66 -27.57 15.69
CA SER A 127 -38.49 -28.95 15.21
C SER A 127 -37.88 -29.01 13.81
N ALA A 128 -37.06 -30.01 13.57
CA ALA A 128 -36.46 -30.28 12.24
C ALA A 128 -37.49 -30.91 11.28
N ASN A 129 -37.10 -31.14 10.02
CA ASN A 129 -37.82 -31.75 8.94
C ASN A 129 -39.13 -31.05 8.56
N GLN A 130 -39.07 -29.75 8.45
CA GLN A 130 -40.18 -28.91 8.01
C GLN A 130 -39.71 -27.62 7.31
N THR A 131 -40.63 -26.96 6.61
CA THR A 131 -40.49 -25.59 6.16
C THR A 131 -41.33 -24.70 7.06
N ILE A 132 -40.68 -23.74 7.76
CA ILE A 132 -41.40 -22.78 8.59
C ILE A 132 -41.55 -21.45 7.87
N THR A 133 -42.69 -20.78 8.09
CA THR A 133 -42.89 -19.43 7.60
C THR A 133 -42.72 -18.45 8.74
N VAL A 134 -41.82 -17.45 8.55
CA VAL A 134 -41.57 -16.41 9.53
C VAL A 134 -42.05 -15.06 8.98
N ASP A 135 -43.06 -14.47 9.63
CA ASP A 135 -43.71 -13.25 9.19
C ASP A 135 -43.08 -12.04 9.90
N LYS A 136 -42.62 -11.05 9.12
CA LYS A 136 -41.97 -9.82 9.62
C LYS A 136 -42.86 -9.03 10.60
N ARG A 137 -44.18 -9.19 10.54
CA ARG A 137 -45.11 -8.49 11.45
C ARG A 137 -44.88 -8.86 12.92
N ASP A 138 -44.34 -10.05 13.18
CA ASP A 138 -44.06 -10.53 14.53
C ASP A 138 -42.67 -10.11 15.05
N ALA A 139 -41.89 -9.41 14.23
CA ALA A 139 -40.55 -8.95 14.59
C ALA A 139 -40.59 -7.73 15.53
N LYS A 140 -39.68 -7.71 16.50
CA LYS A 140 -39.54 -6.63 17.48
C LYS A 140 -38.36 -5.73 17.15
N ASP A 141 -38.45 -4.45 17.52
CA ASP A 141 -37.32 -3.53 17.40
C ASP A 141 -36.34 -3.82 18.55
N THR A 142 -35.18 -4.37 18.21
CA THR A 142 -34.12 -4.72 19.19
C THR A 142 -32.87 -3.88 18.99
N ARG A 143 -32.90 -2.87 18.12
CA ARG A 143 -31.69 -2.05 17.87
C ARG A 143 -31.27 -1.29 19.10
N SER A 144 -30.23 -1.76 19.76
CA SER A 144 -29.32 -0.90 20.47
C SER A 144 -28.11 -0.63 19.56
N PHE A 145 -28.05 0.50 18.92
CA PHE A 145 -26.86 0.95 18.23
C PHE A 145 -25.80 1.32 19.29
N THR A 146 -25.05 0.33 19.76
CA THR A 146 -23.84 0.54 20.57
C THR A 146 -22.71 1.22 19.80
N ASN A 147 -22.87 1.43 18.48
CA ASN A 147 -21.83 1.99 17.61
C ASN A 147 -21.64 3.52 17.73
N ALA A 148 -22.56 4.25 18.37
CA ALA A 148 -22.40 5.71 18.51
C ALA A 148 -21.30 6.11 19.51
N GLU A 149 -20.93 5.23 20.44
CA GLU A 149 -19.84 5.50 21.39
C GLU A 149 -18.45 5.29 20.77
N SER A 150 -18.28 4.30 19.89
CA SER A 150 -17.00 4.05 19.22
C SER A 150 -16.58 5.18 18.29
N VAL A 151 -17.53 5.82 17.59
CA VAL A 151 -17.26 6.96 16.71
C VAL A 151 -16.90 8.22 17.51
N LYS A 152 -17.48 8.42 18.71
CA LYS A 152 -17.11 9.54 19.60
C LYS A 152 -15.68 9.43 20.11
N ASN A 153 -15.15 8.22 20.30
CA ASN A 153 -13.85 7.93 20.88
C ASN A 153 -12.77 7.58 19.85
N SER A 154 -13.04 7.74 18.54
CA SER A 154 -12.03 7.52 17.50
C SER A 154 -10.83 8.45 17.68
N LEU A 155 -9.61 7.96 17.34
CA LEU A 155 -8.37 8.73 17.45
C LEU A 155 -8.36 9.93 16.50
N PHE A 156 -8.75 9.73 15.25
CA PHE A 156 -8.78 10.74 14.21
C PHE A 156 -10.20 11.25 13.91
N LYS A 157 -10.25 12.46 13.38
CA LYS A 157 -11.44 13.07 12.80
C LYS A 157 -11.08 13.64 11.43
N ASP A 158 -11.78 13.25 10.36
CA ASP A 158 -11.70 13.92 9.06
C ASP A 158 -12.21 15.36 9.19
N ILE A 159 -11.35 16.32 8.86
CA ILE A 159 -11.62 17.76 8.93
C ILE A 159 -11.48 18.44 7.56
N SER A 160 -11.30 17.70 6.46
CA SER A 160 -10.99 18.22 5.11
C SER A 160 -11.89 19.38 4.72
N ASP A 161 -13.20 19.22 4.84
CA ASP A 161 -14.17 20.27 4.52
C ASP A 161 -14.04 21.49 5.45
N SER A 162 -13.82 21.26 6.75
CA SER A 162 -13.75 22.32 7.76
C SER A 162 -12.52 23.21 7.60
N VAL A 163 -11.43 22.65 7.01
CA VAL A 163 -10.19 23.37 6.70
C VAL A 163 -10.13 23.85 5.25
N ASN A 164 -11.22 23.73 4.50
CA ASN A 164 -11.36 24.19 3.11
C ASN A 164 -10.43 23.46 2.11
N ILE A 165 -10.24 22.15 2.29
CA ILE A 165 -9.55 21.30 1.32
C ILE A 165 -10.59 20.46 0.59
N HIS A 166 -10.77 20.75 -0.71
CA HIS A 166 -11.70 20.08 -1.62
C HIS A 166 -11.00 19.58 -2.88
N TYR A 167 -9.68 19.49 -2.85
CA TYR A 167 -8.87 19.11 -3.98
C TYR A 167 -9.01 17.61 -4.29
N ILE A 168 -9.25 17.32 -5.56
CA ILE A 168 -9.18 15.97 -6.13
C ILE A 168 -7.99 15.95 -7.08
N HIS A 169 -7.08 15.02 -6.85
CA HIS A 169 -5.92 14.84 -7.71
C HIS A 169 -6.34 14.54 -9.15
N GLN A 170 -5.73 15.24 -10.09
CA GLN A 170 -5.94 15.04 -11.51
C GLN A 170 -4.72 14.39 -12.10
N ASP A 171 -4.94 13.36 -12.90
CA ASP A 171 -3.90 12.62 -13.58
C ASP A 171 -4.37 12.24 -14.98
N LYS A 172 -3.47 12.30 -15.95
CA LYS A 172 -3.73 11.92 -17.32
C LYS A 172 -3.94 10.41 -17.38
N ASP A 173 -4.99 9.98 -18.03
CA ASP A 173 -5.18 8.56 -18.29
C ASP A 173 -4.16 8.09 -19.33
N PHE A 174 -3.16 7.35 -18.85
CA PHE A 174 -2.08 6.79 -19.65
C PHE A 174 -2.06 5.27 -19.53
N ILE A 175 -1.73 4.58 -20.61
CA ILE A 175 -1.70 3.12 -20.65
C ILE A 175 -0.26 2.66 -20.87
N ASP A 176 0.47 2.46 -19.79
CA ASP A 176 1.86 1.96 -19.77
C ASP A 176 2.03 0.67 -20.56
N PHE A 177 1.00 -0.19 -20.52
CA PHE A 177 0.94 -1.46 -21.24
C PHE A 177 0.98 -1.32 -22.77
N ASN A 178 0.76 -0.10 -23.32
CA ASN A 178 1.00 0.19 -24.75
C ASN A 178 2.47 0.40 -25.06
N ILE A 179 3.28 0.73 -24.04
CA ILE A 179 4.75 0.89 -24.19
C ILE A 179 5.43 -0.45 -23.93
N GLN A 180 5.09 -1.13 -22.83
CA GLN A 180 5.61 -2.45 -22.49
C GLN A 180 4.46 -3.31 -21.94
N ARG A 181 3.99 -4.25 -22.74
CA ARG A 181 2.70 -4.94 -22.55
C ARG A 181 2.63 -5.79 -21.30
N THR A 182 3.73 -6.40 -20.92
CA THR A 182 3.79 -7.41 -19.85
C THR A 182 4.24 -6.85 -18.51
N LEU A 183 4.07 -5.55 -18.29
CA LEU A 183 4.27 -4.90 -17.00
C LEU A 183 3.33 -5.51 -15.95
N PRO A 184 3.76 -5.70 -14.69
CA PRO A 184 2.87 -6.13 -13.62
C PRO A 184 1.95 -5.01 -13.12
N HIS A 185 2.36 -3.77 -13.26
CA HIS A 185 1.63 -2.55 -12.86
C HIS A 185 2.13 -1.34 -13.65
N LYS A 186 1.38 -0.25 -13.58
CA LYS A 186 1.73 1.04 -14.18
C LYS A 186 2.81 1.77 -13.36
N PHE A 187 3.57 2.61 -14.03
CA PHE A 187 4.54 3.56 -13.45
C PHE A 187 4.07 5.00 -13.58
N SER A 188 2.99 5.25 -14.33
CA SER A 188 2.40 6.56 -14.58
C SER A 188 1.36 7.00 -13.54
N GLU A 189 1.05 6.19 -12.52
CA GLU A 189 -0.01 6.47 -11.53
C GLU A 189 0.47 6.41 -10.07
N TYR A 190 1.74 6.75 -9.81
CA TYR A 190 2.28 6.71 -8.45
C TYR A 190 1.98 7.95 -7.61
N GLY A 191 1.85 9.12 -8.24
CA GLY A 191 1.50 10.36 -7.54
C GLY A 191 0.09 10.35 -6.91
N PRO A 192 -0.26 11.41 -6.16
CA PRO A 192 0.56 12.58 -5.88
C PRO A 192 1.42 12.44 -4.63
N SER A 193 2.62 12.99 -4.70
CA SER A 193 3.50 13.22 -3.57
C SER A 193 2.99 14.35 -2.68
N LEU A 194 3.41 14.38 -1.42
CA LEU A 194 3.11 15.44 -0.46
C LEU A 194 4.39 15.92 0.26
N ALA A 195 4.55 17.24 0.38
CA ALA A 195 5.55 17.84 1.24
C ALA A 195 4.92 18.92 2.14
N VAL A 196 5.47 19.07 3.36
CA VAL A 196 5.00 20.02 4.36
C VAL A 196 6.11 20.95 4.78
N GLY A 197 5.81 22.25 4.82
CA GLY A 197 6.71 23.30 5.31
C GLY A 197 6.03 24.67 5.28
N ASP A 198 6.59 25.66 5.99
CA ASP A 198 6.15 27.05 5.93
C ASP A 198 6.76 27.69 4.68
N ILE A 199 5.98 27.80 3.59
CA ILE A 199 6.47 28.31 2.31
C ILE A 199 6.15 29.79 2.07
N ASP A 200 5.26 30.38 2.88
CA ASP A 200 4.94 31.81 2.74
C ASP A 200 5.42 32.68 3.92
N GLY A 201 6.24 32.10 4.83
CA GLY A 201 6.88 32.80 5.93
C GLY A 201 5.93 33.28 7.01
N ASN A 202 4.71 32.73 7.08
CA ASN A 202 3.69 33.14 8.06
C ASN A 202 3.78 32.40 9.41
N GLY A 203 4.71 31.43 9.54
CA GLY A 203 4.95 30.62 10.73
C GLY A 203 4.03 29.40 10.84
N LEU A 204 3.19 29.11 9.81
CA LEU A 204 2.28 27.96 9.74
C LEU A 204 2.76 26.98 8.67
N GLU A 205 2.55 25.71 8.91
CA GLU A 205 2.94 24.68 7.95
C GLU A 205 1.90 24.54 6.83
N ASP A 206 2.37 24.64 5.60
CA ASP A 206 1.64 24.51 4.37
C ASP A 206 1.80 23.10 3.80
N ILE A 207 0.98 22.75 2.79
CA ILE A 207 1.06 21.49 2.07
C ILE A 207 1.36 21.76 0.60
N VAL A 208 2.35 21.08 0.03
CA VAL A 208 2.57 20.99 -1.41
C VAL A 208 2.17 19.61 -1.87
N SER A 209 1.32 19.54 -2.89
CA SER A 209 0.99 18.29 -3.59
C SER A 209 1.62 18.29 -4.97
N GLY A 210 2.39 17.26 -5.30
CA GLY A 210 2.92 17.05 -6.64
C GLY A 210 1.82 17.02 -7.69
N GLY A 211 2.13 17.48 -8.88
CA GLY A 211 1.26 17.39 -10.04
C GLY A 211 1.61 16.21 -10.94
N SER A 212 0.80 15.97 -11.95
CA SER A 212 1.00 14.92 -12.93
C SER A 212 1.26 15.47 -14.33
N PHE A 213 1.35 14.60 -15.32
CA PHE A 213 1.47 15.00 -16.72
C PHE A 213 0.30 15.92 -17.13
N LEU A 214 0.59 17.15 -17.58
CA LEU A 214 -0.34 18.25 -17.91
C LEU A 214 -1.04 18.91 -16.71
N TYR A 215 -0.78 18.52 -15.48
CA TYR A 215 -1.37 19.11 -14.28
C TYR A 215 -0.29 19.64 -13.34
N SER A 216 -0.45 20.90 -12.93
CA SER A 216 0.52 21.59 -12.04
C SER A 216 0.44 21.06 -10.62
N ALA A 217 1.59 21.04 -9.92
CA ALA A 217 1.61 20.91 -8.47
C ALA A 217 0.73 21.99 -7.80
N GLN A 218 0.13 21.63 -6.66
CA GLN A 218 -0.79 22.48 -5.90
C GLN A 218 -0.19 22.85 -4.55
N LEU A 219 -0.33 24.10 -4.18
CA LEU A 219 0.11 24.68 -2.91
C LEU A 219 -1.15 24.95 -2.07
N PHE A 220 -1.17 24.48 -0.83
CA PHE A 220 -2.24 24.73 0.14
C PHE A 220 -1.66 25.53 1.29
N LEU A 221 -1.89 26.87 1.29
CA LEU A 221 -1.34 27.80 2.27
C LEU A 221 -2.23 27.87 3.49
N GLN A 222 -1.69 27.48 4.66
CA GLN A 222 -2.43 27.50 5.91
C GLN A 222 -2.58 28.94 6.41
N GLN A 223 -3.80 29.30 6.82
CA GLN A 223 -4.13 30.63 7.32
C GLN A 223 -4.28 30.62 8.85
N PRO A 224 -4.15 31.78 9.53
CA PRO A 224 -4.32 31.89 10.99
C PRO A 224 -5.67 31.38 11.51
N ASN A 225 -6.72 31.37 10.66
CA ASN A 225 -8.04 30.82 11.01
C ASN A 225 -8.10 29.30 10.91
N GLY A 226 -7.00 28.63 10.48
CA GLY A 226 -6.88 27.18 10.32
C GLY A 226 -7.41 26.65 9.00
N LYS A 227 -7.81 27.50 8.06
CA LYS A 227 -8.22 27.10 6.71
C LYS A 227 -7.04 27.16 5.74
N PHE A 228 -7.12 26.43 4.64
CA PHE A 228 -6.13 26.47 3.57
C PHE A 228 -6.63 27.27 2.36
N ILE A 229 -5.73 27.98 1.70
CA ILE A 229 -5.92 28.63 0.41
C ILE A 229 -5.15 27.84 -0.63
N GLN A 230 -5.82 27.36 -1.67
CA GLN A 230 -5.20 26.61 -2.76
C GLN A 230 -4.65 27.55 -3.82
N LYS A 231 -3.42 27.30 -4.29
CA LYS A 231 -2.79 27.94 -5.44
C LYS A 231 -2.12 26.90 -6.33
N SER A 232 -2.01 27.14 -7.62
CA SER A 232 -1.21 26.31 -8.54
C SER A 232 0.23 26.84 -8.61
N LEU A 233 1.22 25.94 -8.62
CA LEU A 233 2.64 26.29 -8.81
C LEU A 233 2.86 26.94 -10.20
N LEU A 234 2.40 26.28 -11.27
CA LEU A 234 2.49 26.78 -12.64
C LEU A 234 1.20 27.50 -13.03
N LYS A 235 1.31 28.49 -13.93
CA LYS A 235 0.18 29.30 -14.39
C LYS A 235 0.10 29.33 -15.92
N GLY A 236 -1.12 29.41 -16.45
CA GLY A 236 -1.36 29.64 -17.87
C GLY A 236 -0.74 28.59 -18.80
N LYS A 237 0.04 29.03 -19.79
CA LYS A 237 0.65 28.15 -20.80
C LYS A 237 1.70 27.17 -20.23
N ASP A 238 2.32 27.49 -19.09
CA ASP A 238 3.33 26.62 -18.48
C ASP A 238 2.71 25.32 -17.98
N THR A 239 1.46 25.35 -17.52
CA THR A 239 0.70 24.14 -17.17
C THR A 239 0.47 23.25 -18.39
N LEU A 240 0.08 23.83 -19.53
CA LEU A 240 -0.18 23.06 -20.76
C LEU A 240 1.08 22.42 -21.37
N ASN A 241 2.25 22.96 -21.04
CA ASN A 241 3.56 22.47 -21.51
C ASN A 241 4.22 21.49 -20.52
N LYS A 242 3.58 21.22 -19.37
CA LYS A 242 4.10 20.27 -18.40
C LYS A 242 4.01 18.84 -18.95
N ASN A 243 5.17 18.22 -19.19
CA ASN A 243 5.31 16.92 -19.84
C ASN A 243 6.03 15.89 -18.96
N ARG A 244 5.81 15.93 -17.66
CA ARG A 244 6.42 15.04 -16.66
C ARG A 244 5.48 14.78 -15.48
N GLU A 245 5.75 13.70 -14.76
CA GLU A 245 5.23 13.46 -13.42
C GLU A 245 6.10 14.16 -12.38
N ASP A 246 5.46 14.74 -11.34
CA ASP A 246 6.14 15.24 -10.15
C ASP A 246 6.10 14.13 -9.10
N GLU A 247 7.12 13.26 -9.12
CA GLU A 247 7.18 12.13 -8.21
C GLU A 247 7.64 12.56 -6.82
N GLY A 248 8.87 12.39 -6.45
CA GLY A 248 9.37 12.89 -5.16
C GLY A 248 9.42 14.41 -5.13
N ILE A 249 8.82 15.02 -4.11
CA ILE A 249 8.95 16.47 -3.86
C ILE A 249 9.58 16.72 -2.50
N LEU A 250 10.37 17.77 -2.39
CA LEU A 250 11.07 18.11 -1.16
C LEU A 250 11.08 19.64 -0.95
N LEU A 251 10.75 20.06 0.27
CA LEU A 251 10.89 21.45 0.74
C LEU A 251 12.10 21.54 1.67
N PHE A 252 13.07 22.36 1.31
CA PHE A 252 14.28 22.59 2.12
C PHE A 252 14.93 23.92 1.71
N ASP A 253 15.74 24.47 2.57
CA ASP A 253 16.52 25.68 2.31
C ASP A 253 17.77 25.27 1.50
N ALA A 254 17.79 25.58 0.19
CA ALA A 254 18.83 25.13 -0.73
C ALA A 254 20.01 26.11 -0.85
N ASP A 255 19.83 27.38 -0.49
CA ASP A 255 20.86 28.43 -0.61
C ASP A 255 21.26 29.09 0.72
N GLY A 256 20.63 28.67 1.82
CA GLY A 256 20.94 29.13 3.17
C GLY A 256 20.33 30.51 3.52
N ASP A 257 19.28 30.95 2.80
CA ASP A 257 18.61 32.22 3.05
C ASP A 257 17.48 32.14 4.11
N GLY A 258 17.08 30.93 4.49
CA GLY A 258 16.10 30.64 5.52
C GLY A 258 14.69 30.35 4.98
N ASP A 259 14.48 30.52 3.68
CA ASP A 259 13.22 30.20 3.00
C ASP A 259 13.23 28.75 2.49
N LEU A 260 12.06 28.12 2.34
CA LEU A 260 12.00 26.74 1.83
C LEU A 260 11.83 26.74 0.31
N ASP A 261 12.83 26.24 -0.40
CA ASP A 261 12.79 25.97 -1.82
C ASP A 261 12.10 24.64 -2.12
N LEU A 262 11.68 24.46 -3.36
CA LEU A 262 10.98 23.26 -3.80
C LEU A 262 11.78 22.47 -4.84
N TYR A 263 12.24 21.28 -4.49
CA TYR A 263 12.78 20.31 -5.42
C TYR A 263 11.69 19.34 -5.88
N ILE A 264 11.70 19.02 -7.18
CA ILE A 264 10.79 18.05 -7.81
C ILE A 264 11.61 17.03 -8.59
N ALA A 265 11.57 15.76 -8.18
CA ALA A 265 12.11 14.65 -8.92
C ALA A 265 11.15 14.31 -10.08
N ALA A 266 11.66 14.36 -11.30
CA ALA A 266 10.89 14.09 -12.51
C ALA A 266 10.89 12.58 -12.82
N GLY A 267 9.71 11.98 -12.86
CA GLY A 267 9.54 10.55 -13.10
C GLY A 267 8.43 10.20 -14.05
N GLY A 268 7.80 9.05 -13.83
CA GLY A 268 6.73 8.50 -14.66
C GLY A 268 7.24 7.64 -15.80
N PHE A 269 6.34 7.31 -16.73
CA PHE A 269 6.56 6.36 -17.83
C PHE A 269 6.12 6.90 -19.20
N GLU A 270 5.53 8.10 -19.24
CA GLU A 270 4.83 8.69 -20.39
C GLU A 270 5.77 9.24 -21.45
N ALA A 271 7.00 9.57 -21.08
CA ALA A 271 7.99 10.12 -21.98
C ALA A 271 8.95 9.04 -22.49
N LYS A 272 9.58 9.31 -23.62
CA LYS A 272 10.67 8.46 -24.13
C LYS A 272 11.88 8.55 -23.20
N GLN A 273 12.65 7.46 -23.14
CA GLN A 273 13.93 7.39 -22.45
C GLN A 273 14.86 8.56 -22.81
N GLU A 274 15.73 8.93 -21.86
CA GLU A 274 16.80 9.91 -22.08
C GLU A 274 16.32 11.24 -22.66
N THR A 275 15.09 11.67 -22.29
CA THR A 275 14.55 12.96 -22.73
C THR A 275 14.50 13.98 -21.59
N PRO A 276 14.48 15.29 -21.91
CA PRO A 276 14.39 16.37 -20.92
C PRO A 276 13.12 16.31 -20.04
N SER A 277 12.14 15.50 -20.37
CA SER A 277 10.96 15.26 -19.53
C SER A 277 11.32 14.69 -18.15
N TYR A 278 12.43 13.96 -18.06
CA TYR A 278 12.93 13.38 -16.82
C TYR A 278 13.97 14.25 -16.10
N GLN A 279 14.18 15.51 -16.56
CA GLN A 279 15.03 16.46 -15.85
C GLN A 279 14.33 17.00 -14.61
N ASP A 280 14.96 16.84 -13.44
CA ASP A 280 14.49 17.37 -12.17
C ASP A 280 14.35 18.88 -12.19
N GLN A 281 13.52 19.40 -11.32
CA GLN A 281 13.23 20.83 -11.22
C GLN A 281 13.56 21.34 -9.84
N LEU A 282 14.18 22.51 -9.78
CA LEU A 282 14.31 23.31 -8.56
C LEU A 282 13.57 24.62 -8.75
N TYR A 283 12.79 25.00 -7.78
CA TYR A 283 12.08 26.27 -7.71
C TYR A 283 12.54 27.02 -6.45
N VAL A 284 13.12 28.19 -6.66
CA VAL A 284 13.57 29.09 -5.59
C VAL A 284 12.37 29.89 -5.08
N ASN A 285 12.19 29.94 -3.79
CA ASN A 285 11.15 30.70 -3.10
C ASN A 285 11.61 32.11 -2.82
N ASP A 286 10.70 33.06 -2.65
CA ASP A 286 10.94 34.43 -2.20
C ASP A 286 10.52 34.68 -0.74
N GLY A 287 10.32 33.60 0.03
CA GLY A 287 9.80 33.61 1.40
C GLY A 287 8.33 34.03 1.53
N LYS A 288 7.61 34.17 0.41
CA LYS A 288 6.18 34.55 0.38
C LYS A 288 5.33 33.57 -0.42
N GLY A 289 5.86 32.37 -0.69
CA GLY A 289 5.19 31.34 -1.48
C GLY A 289 5.11 31.65 -2.98
N ASN A 290 6.05 32.46 -3.51
CA ASN A 290 6.20 32.65 -4.94
C ASN A 290 7.48 31.95 -5.40
N PHE A 291 7.32 30.98 -6.26
CA PHE A 291 8.38 30.09 -6.73
C PHE A 291 8.86 30.49 -8.14
N THR A 292 10.18 30.59 -8.31
CA THR A 292 10.83 30.84 -9.59
C THR A 292 11.72 29.66 -9.94
N LYS A 293 11.54 29.08 -11.14
CA LYS A 293 12.33 27.94 -11.58
C LYS A 293 13.79 28.34 -11.83
N ASP A 294 14.73 27.65 -11.19
CA ASP A 294 16.15 27.69 -11.54
C ASP A 294 16.47 26.56 -12.52
N THR A 295 17.04 26.91 -13.67
CA THR A 295 17.41 25.96 -14.73
C THR A 295 18.89 25.59 -14.73
N THR A 296 19.67 26.16 -13.80
CA THR A 296 21.14 26.03 -13.73
C THR A 296 21.62 25.30 -12.47
N ALA A 297 20.77 25.22 -11.46
CA ALA A 297 21.12 24.68 -10.15
C ALA A 297 21.43 23.18 -10.15
N LEU A 298 20.73 22.40 -10.99
CA LEU A 298 20.79 20.92 -10.94
C LEU A 298 21.66 20.34 -12.07
N PRO A 299 22.36 19.22 -11.83
CA PRO A 299 23.05 18.49 -12.89
C PRO A 299 22.07 17.94 -13.92
N GLN A 300 22.50 17.80 -15.15
CA GLN A 300 21.70 17.14 -16.19
C GLN A 300 21.58 15.65 -15.89
N ASN A 301 20.34 15.16 -15.78
CA ASN A 301 20.05 13.75 -15.53
C ASN A 301 18.64 13.40 -16.02
N PHE A 302 18.55 12.48 -16.98
CA PHE A 302 17.32 12.09 -17.65
C PHE A 302 16.82 10.70 -17.26
N THR A 303 17.26 10.15 -16.15
CA THR A 303 16.66 8.94 -15.57
C THR A 303 15.25 9.25 -15.07
N SER A 304 14.29 8.34 -15.23
CA SER A 304 12.99 8.42 -14.56
C SER A 304 13.19 8.16 -13.06
N LYS A 305 12.96 9.19 -12.26
CA LYS A 305 13.24 9.20 -10.81
C LYS A 305 11.97 8.98 -9.98
N PHE A 306 12.16 8.82 -8.67
CA PHE A 306 11.04 8.57 -7.76
C PHE A 306 11.17 9.34 -6.45
N CYS A 307 11.76 8.77 -5.41
CA CYS A 307 11.89 9.46 -4.14
C CYS A 307 13.10 10.41 -4.09
N VAL A 308 13.00 11.43 -3.27
CA VAL A 308 14.09 12.35 -2.92
C VAL A 308 14.20 12.45 -1.41
N ARG A 309 15.43 12.48 -0.88
CA ARG A 309 15.74 12.64 0.54
C ARG A 309 16.88 13.65 0.69
N ALA A 310 16.84 14.47 1.74
CA ALA A 310 17.94 15.37 2.03
C ALA A 310 18.59 15.07 3.37
N ILE A 311 19.92 15.25 3.42
CA ILE A 311 20.75 15.09 4.60
C ILE A 311 22.09 15.81 4.37
N ASP A 312 22.74 16.24 5.41
CA ASP A 312 24.15 16.65 5.41
C ASP A 312 25.01 15.37 5.58
N TYR A 313 25.29 14.66 4.44
CA TYR A 313 25.94 13.34 4.50
C TYR A 313 27.42 13.40 4.80
N ASP A 314 28.10 14.52 4.54
CA ASP A 314 29.54 14.73 4.73
C ASP A 314 29.90 15.69 5.88
N LYS A 315 28.85 16.23 6.55
CA LYS A 315 28.92 17.12 7.73
C LYS A 315 29.58 18.47 7.46
N ASP A 316 29.41 19.00 6.25
CA ASP A 316 29.90 20.32 5.88
C ASP A 316 28.93 21.47 6.29
N GLY A 317 27.67 21.14 6.59
CA GLY A 317 26.64 22.05 7.11
C GLY A 317 25.53 22.35 6.14
N ASP A 318 25.62 21.87 4.90
CA ASP A 318 24.64 22.05 3.84
C ASP A 318 23.82 20.78 3.65
N LEU A 319 22.59 20.87 3.14
CA LEU A 319 21.75 19.69 2.86
C LEU A 319 22.00 19.19 1.44
N ASP A 320 22.44 17.94 1.34
CA ASP A 320 22.64 17.21 0.09
C ASP A 320 21.44 16.37 -0.26
N LEU A 321 21.35 15.90 -1.50
CA LEU A 321 20.21 15.13 -1.98
C LEU A 321 20.61 13.71 -2.36
N PHE A 322 19.84 12.73 -1.88
CA PHE A 322 19.69 11.41 -2.50
C PHE A 322 18.46 11.44 -3.41
N VAL A 323 18.61 10.99 -4.66
CA VAL A 323 17.53 10.91 -5.64
C VAL A 323 17.50 9.52 -6.24
N SER A 324 16.38 8.80 -6.09
CA SER A 324 16.27 7.42 -6.59
C SER A 324 15.94 7.35 -8.07
N GLY A 325 16.59 6.42 -8.79
CA GLY A 325 16.12 5.95 -10.09
C GLY A 325 15.03 4.89 -9.90
N ARG A 326 13.94 5.00 -10.66
CA ARG A 326 12.78 4.10 -10.55
C ARG A 326 12.68 3.10 -11.66
N VAL A 327 12.78 3.55 -12.90
CA VAL A 327 12.57 2.69 -14.07
C VAL A 327 13.27 3.27 -15.31
N ASP A 328 13.67 2.39 -16.21
CA ASP A 328 14.03 2.74 -17.59
C ASP A 328 12.78 2.48 -18.46
N PRO A 329 12.02 3.53 -18.87
CA PRO A 329 10.75 3.37 -19.56
C PRO A 329 10.86 2.52 -20.80
N GLY A 330 10.01 1.47 -20.90
CA GLY A 330 10.05 0.48 -21.98
C GLY A 330 11.09 -0.63 -21.80
N ASN A 331 11.92 -0.61 -20.74
CA ASN A 331 12.95 -1.61 -20.44
C ASN A 331 12.79 -2.26 -19.05
N TYR A 332 11.59 -2.22 -18.44
CA TYR A 332 11.37 -2.90 -17.17
C TYR A 332 11.66 -4.41 -17.29
N PRO A 333 12.31 -5.06 -16.33
CA PRO A 333 12.79 -4.58 -15.03
C PRO A 333 14.32 -4.30 -15.02
N LYS A 334 14.85 -3.67 -16.04
CA LYS A 334 16.28 -3.35 -16.10
C LYS A 334 16.66 -2.44 -14.92
N PRO A 335 17.70 -2.79 -14.15
CA PRO A 335 18.18 -1.95 -13.06
C PRO A 335 18.58 -0.55 -13.54
N VAL A 336 18.31 0.46 -12.72
CA VAL A 336 18.68 1.85 -12.96
C VAL A 336 19.54 2.40 -11.82
N SER A 337 20.27 3.48 -12.10
CA SER A 337 21.12 4.14 -11.12
C SER A 337 20.31 5.10 -10.25
N SER A 338 20.74 5.26 -8.99
CA SER A 338 20.31 6.34 -8.08
C SER A 338 21.49 7.29 -7.83
N PHE A 339 21.23 8.48 -7.24
CA PHE A 339 22.18 9.57 -7.28
C PHE A 339 22.36 10.24 -5.93
N ILE A 340 23.59 10.74 -5.65
CA ILE A 340 23.91 11.71 -4.59
C ILE A 340 24.28 13.02 -5.27
N PHE A 341 23.51 14.06 -5.02
CA PHE A 341 23.80 15.41 -5.48
C PHE A 341 24.27 16.23 -4.29
N ARG A 342 25.57 16.58 -4.27
CA ARG A 342 26.14 17.41 -3.22
C ARG A 342 25.75 18.87 -3.45
N ASN A 343 25.40 19.55 -2.39
CA ASN A 343 25.10 20.98 -2.39
C ASN A 343 26.42 21.78 -2.38
N ASP A 344 26.72 22.48 -3.46
CA ASP A 344 27.85 23.37 -3.61
C ASP A 344 27.42 24.86 -3.65
N SER A 345 26.21 25.17 -3.13
CA SER A 345 25.63 26.53 -3.16
C SER A 345 26.48 27.56 -2.40
N LYS A 346 26.65 28.76 -2.96
CA LYS A 346 27.44 29.82 -2.35
C LYS A 346 26.87 31.20 -2.69
N ASN A 347 26.80 32.08 -1.69
CA ASN A 347 26.39 33.48 -1.87
C ASN A 347 25.02 33.64 -2.56
N GLY A 348 24.02 32.81 -2.19
CA GLY A 348 22.69 32.83 -2.78
C GLY A 348 22.61 32.27 -4.21
N HIS A 349 23.68 31.64 -4.71
CA HIS A 349 23.65 30.91 -5.98
C HIS A 349 23.58 29.41 -5.73
N ILE A 350 22.46 28.81 -6.07
CA ILE A 350 22.23 27.38 -5.86
C ILE A 350 22.98 26.54 -6.88
N LYS A 351 23.69 25.54 -6.41
CA LYS A 351 24.46 24.63 -7.25
C LYS A 351 24.52 23.25 -6.64
N PHE A 352 24.01 22.24 -7.34
CA PHE A 352 24.19 20.83 -7.00
C PHE A 352 25.12 20.13 -7.99
N THR A 353 25.99 19.28 -7.47
CA THR A 353 26.94 18.48 -8.27
C THR A 353 26.67 17.01 -8.06
N ASP A 354 26.57 16.25 -9.15
CA ASP A 354 26.51 14.79 -9.08
C ASP A 354 27.87 14.22 -8.65
N VAL A 355 27.94 13.74 -7.43
CA VAL A 355 29.15 13.13 -6.83
C VAL A 355 29.03 11.62 -6.66
N THR A 356 27.97 11.02 -7.16
CA THR A 356 27.61 9.59 -7.00
C THR A 356 28.77 8.65 -7.25
N HIS A 357 29.49 8.87 -8.37
CA HIS A 357 30.60 8.02 -8.75
C HIS A 357 31.73 7.98 -7.71
N PHE A 358 31.93 9.08 -6.99
CA PHE A 358 33.01 9.21 -6.00
C PHE A 358 32.58 8.75 -4.61
N VAL A 359 31.40 9.13 -4.17
CA VAL A 359 30.95 8.92 -2.78
C VAL A 359 30.05 7.68 -2.61
N ALA A 360 29.37 7.24 -3.66
CA ALA A 360 28.41 6.14 -3.61
C ALA A 360 28.39 5.29 -4.91
N PRO A 361 29.55 4.74 -5.35
CA PRO A 361 29.62 4.01 -6.64
C PRO A 361 28.71 2.78 -6.70
N ALA A 362 28.26 2.26 -5.56
CA ALA A 362 27.31 1.16 -5.47
C ALA A 362 25.89 1.54 -5.95
N LEU A 363 25.58 2.82 -6.09
CA LEU A 363 24.28 3.30 -6.60
C LEU A 363 24.17 3.15 -8.13
N LYS A 364 25.25 2.85 -8.83
CA LYS A 364 25.19 2.56 -10.27
C LYS A 364 24.41 1.27 -10.52
N ASP A 365 23.35 1.37 -11.32
CA ASP A 365 22.49 0.23 -11.68
C ASP A 365 22.03 -0.58 -10.45
N ILE A 366 21.76 0.11 -9.33
CA ILE A 366 21.46 -0.51 -8.03
C ILE A 366 20.14 -1.29 -8.03
N GLY A 367 19.16 -0.89 -8.84
CA GLY A 367 17.86 -1.53 -8.90
C GLY A 367 16.72 -0.56 -9.20
N LEU A 368 15.49 -0.98 -8.92
CA LEU A 368 14.26 -0.22 -9.13
C LEU A 368 13.82 0.35 -7.77
N VAL A 369 14.46 1.42 -7.33
CA VAL A 369 14.29 1.96 -5.97
C VAL A 369 12.95 2.69 -5.84
N CYS A 370 12.14 2.26 -4.84
CA CYS A 370 10.84 2.85 -4.53
C CYS A 370 10.92 3.86 -3.39
N ASP A 371 11.74 3.58 -2.38
CA ASP A 371 11.88 4.48 -1.24
C ASP A 371 13.28 4.37 -0.63
N ALA A 372 13.65 5.36 0.16
CA ALA A 372 14.94 5.44 0.83
C ALA A 372 14.82 6.15 2.17
N LEU A 373 15.74 5.83 3.07
CA LEU A 373 15.81 6.45 4.39
C LEU A 373 17.26 6.68 4.79
N PHE A 374 17.58 7.91 5.21
CA PHE A 374 18.80 8.19 5.95
C PHE A 374 18.59 7.89 7.43
N THR A 375 19.52 7.12 8.02
CA THR A 375 19.42 6.57 9.37
C THR A 375 20.79 6.13 9.88
N ASP A 376 21.10 6.39 11.14
CA ASP A 376 22.33 5.91 11.80
C ASP A 376 22.05 4.50 12.36
N PHE A 377 22.04 3.48 11.45
CA PHE A 377 21.59 2.13 11.80
C PHE A 377 22.58 1.35 12.66
N ASP A 378 23.83 1.78 12.78
CA ASP A 378 24.83 1.13 13.63
C ASP A 378 25.33 2.02 14.79
N ASN A 379 24.69 3.18 14.99
CA ASN A 379 24.96 4.15 16.04
C ASN A 379 26.40 4.70 16.06
N ASP A 380 27.05 4.81 14.89
CA ASP A 380 28.40 5.38 14.78
C ASP A 380 28.42 6.91 14.66
N GLY A 381 27.23 7.50 14.56
CA GLY A 381 27.00 8.94 14.47
C GLY A 381 27.05 9.51 13.06
N TRP A 382 27.17 8.69 12.02
CA TRP A 382 27.03 9.04 10.62
C TRP A 382 25.68 8.55 10.10
N GLN A 383 25.04 9.37 9.28
CA GLN A 383 23.77 8.96 8.66
C GLN A 383 24.07 8.04 7.48
N ASP A 384 23.64 6.79 7.60
CA ASP A 384 23.71 5.78 6.57
C ASP A 384 22.49 5.87 5.63
N LEU A 385 22.43 5.03 4.60
CA LEU A 385 21.34 5.01 3.65
C LEU A 385 20.77 3.59 3.50
N ILE A 386 19.46 3.43 3.75
CA ILE A 386 18.72 2.19 3.45
C ILE A 386 17.84 2.44 2.22
N LEU A 387 17.89 1.51 1.26
CA LEU A 387 17.08 1.53 0.04
C LEU A 387 16.12 0.35 0.02
N VAL A 388 14.90 0.59 -0.45
CA VAL A 388 13.88 -0.42 -0.72
C VAL A 388 13.35 -0.26 -2.13
N GLY A 389 13.04 -1.39 -2.81
CA GLY A 389 12.59 -1.35 -4.20
C GLY A 389 12.17 -2.71 -4.73
N GLU A 390 11.79 -2.75 -6.00
CA GLU A 390 11.33 -3.97 -6.65
C GLU A 390 12.49 -4.86 -7.11
N TRP A 391 12.30 -6.17 -6.97
CA TRP A 391 13.26 -7.19 -7.39
C TRP A 391 14.63 -7.09 -6.71
N MET A 392 14.68 -6.44 -5.55
CA MET A 392 15.93 -6.25 -4.81
C MET A 392 15.74 -6.56 -3.32
N PRO A 393 16.81 -6.91 -2.60
CA PRO A 393 16.78 -6.97 -1.14
C PRO A 393 16.67 -5.55 -0.56
N VAL A 394 16.26 -5.44 0.69
CA VAL A 394 16.52 -4.21 1.46
C VAL A 394 18.02 -3.98 1.46
N THR A 395 18.47 -2.85 0.92
CA THR A 395 19.88 -2.58 0.62
C THR A 395 20.44 -1.53 1.57
N PHE A 396 21.57 -1.85 2.20
CA PHE A 396 22.20 -1.03 3.23
C PHE A 396 23.51 -0.46 2.71
N LEU A 397 23.61 0.85 2.69
CA LEU A 397 24.82 1.60 2.34
C LEU A 397 25.32 2.33 3.59
N LYS A 398 26.39 1.80 4.20
CA LYS A 398 27.03 2.42 5.36
C LYS A 398 27.83 3.64 4.94
N ASN A 399 27.64 4.76 5.64
CA ASN A 399 28.40 5.99 5.46
C ASN A 399 29.70 5.94 6.29
N ASP A 400 30.81 5.79 5.63
CA ASP A 400 32.15 5.89 6.24
C ASP A 400 32.73 7.27 5.95
N LYS A 401 32.33 8.28 6.76
CA LYS A 401 32.83 9.66 6.71
C LYS A 401 32.66 10.31 5.33
N GLY A 402 31.43 10.27 4.81
CA GLY A 402 31.07 10.87 3.52
C GLY A 402 31.21 9.91 2.33
N VAL A 403 31.53 8.63 2.56
CA VAL A 403 31.62 7.62 1.49
C VAL A 403 30.75 6.42 1.81
N PHE A 404 29.77 6.13 0.95
CA PHE A 404 28.83 5.04 1.13
C PHE A 404 29.36 3.69 0.62
N LYS A 405 29.32 2.68 1.47
CA LYS A 405 29.74 1.31 1.16
C LYS A 405 28.57 0.35 1.28
N ASN A 406 28.33 -0.47 0.27
CA ASN A 406 27.29 -1.50 0.34
C ASN A 406 27.67 -2.61 1.32
N VAL A 407 26.93 -2.70 2.44
CA VAL A 407 27.13 -3.68 3.50
C VAL A 407 25.99 -4.69 3.60
N THR A 408 25.06 -4.72 2.64
CA THR A 408 23.87 -5.57 2.61
C THR A 408 24.17 -7.04 2.90
N SER A 409 25.25 -7.59 2.35
CA SER A 409 25.64 -8.99 2.54
C SER A 409 25.93 -9.39 3.99
N SER A 410 26.17 -8.42 4.86
CA SER A 410 26.45 -8.64 6.27
C SER A 410 25.25 -8.47 7.20
N THR A 411 24.08 -8.03 6.71
CA THR A 411 22.95 -7.62 7.54
C THR A 411 22.07 -8.75 8.08
N GLY A 412 22.08 -9.93 7.42
CA GLY A 412 21.22 -11.07 7.76
C GLY A 412 19.92 -11.13 6.94
N VAL A 413 19.56 -10.06 6.23
CA VAL A 413 18.32 -9.96 5.42
C VAL A 413 18.57 -9.93 3.91
N GLN A 414 19.82 -10.04 3.48
CA GLN A 414 20.27 -9.96 2.08
C GLN A 414 19.61 -10.95 1.12
N ASN A 415 19.04 -12.04 1.62
CA ASN A 415 18.40 -13.07 0.81
C ASN A 415 16.87 -12.87 0.65
N LEU A 416 16.29 -11.89 1.35
CA LEU A 416 14.88 -11.57 1.28
C LEU A 416 14.65 -10.51 0.19
N VAL A 417 14.30 -10.98 -0.99
CA VAL A 417 14.05 -10.14 -2.16
C VAL A 417 12.54 -9.97 -2.33
N GLY A 418 12.09 -8.72 -2.39
CA GLY A 418 10.66 -8.37 -2.48
C GLY A 418 10.35 -7.38 -3.59
N TRP A 419 9.10 -6.93 -3.59
CA TRP A 419 8.64 -5.70 -4.23
C TRP A 419 8.38 -4.69 -3.12
N TRP A 420 9.48 -4.27 -2.50
CA TRP A 420 9.47 -3.33 -1.39
C TRP A 420 9.08 -1.95 -1.88
N ASN A 421 8.14 -1.29 -1.21
CA ASN A 421 7.55 -0.06 -1.72
C ASN A 421 7.82 1.16 -0.84
N THR A 422 7.91 0.99 0.48
CA THR A 422 8.08 2.09 1.43
C THR A 422 8.86 1.65 2.67
N ILE A 423 9.47 2.60 3.38
CA ILE A 423 10.17 2.38 4.64
C ILE A 423 9.94 3.55 5.61
N ALA A 424 9.76 3.25 6.89
CA ALA A 424 9.71 4.26 7.97
C ALA A 424 10.43 3.76 9.20
N ALA A 425 11.11 4.67 9.91
CA ALA A 425 11.93 4.39 11.09
C ALA A 425 11.18 4.63 12.42
N GLY A 426 11.56 3.89 13.47
CA GLY A 426 11.12 4.10 14.83
C GLY A 426 11.73 3.10 15.80
N ASP A 427 11.96 3.48 17.04
CA ASP A 427 12.38 2.58 18.12
C ASP A 427 11.13 1.85 18.67
N PHE A 428 10.69 0.78 17.95
CA PHE A 428 9.41 0.11 18.21
C PHE A 428 9.43 -0.86 19.40
N ASP A 429 10.60 -1.30 19.83
CA ASP A 429 10.71 -2.16 21.01
C ASP A 429 11.39 -1.48 22.21
N ASN A 430 11.75 -0.20 22.04
CA ASN A 430 12.29 0.67 23.08
C ASN A 430 13.63 0.20 23.65
N ASP A 431 14.48 -0.42 22.81
CA ASP A 431 15.82 -0.85 23.17
C ASP A 431 16.89 0.23 22.91
N GLY A 432 16.52 1.32 22.21
CA GLY A 432 17.36 2.47 21.88
C GLY A 432 18.00 2.41 20.51
N ASP A 433 17.86 1.30 19.80
CA ASP A 433 18.22 1.16 18.39
C ASP A 433 17.00 1.54 17.51
N VAL A 434 17.26 2.02 16.31
CA VAL A 434 16.18 2.37 15.38
C VAL A 434 15.82 1.14 14.55
N ASP A 435 14.54 0.78 14.59
CA ASP A 435 13.92 -0.27 13.82
C ASP A 435 13.15 0.31 12.63
N TYR A 436 12.57 -0.57 11.78
CA TYR A 436 11.90 -0.12 10.57
C TYR A 436 10.61 -0.88 10.29
N ILE A 437 9.60 -0.17 9.78
CA ILE A 437 8.44 -0.76 9.12
C ILE A 437 8.68 -0.66 7.62
N ILE A 438 8.54 -1.79 6.93
CA ILE A 438 8.76 -1.88 5.48
C ILE A 438 7.50 -2.39 4.80
N GLY A 439 6.97 -1.60 3.87
CA GLY A 439 5.85 -1.98 3.02
C GLY A 439 6.28 -2.82 1.82
N ASN A 440 5.45 -3.78 1.44
CA ASN A 440 5.67 -4.68 0.31
C ASN A 440 4.34 -4.90 -0.43
N LEU A 441 4.33 -5.75 -1.45
CA LEU A 441 3.15 -6.16 -2.21
C LEU A 441 2.01 -6.69 -1.32
N GLY A 442 2.35 -7.34 -0.20
CA GLY A 442 1.40 -8.02 0.66
C GLY A 442 1.12 -9.47 0.22
N GLN A 443 0.14 -10.11 0.89
CA GLN A 443 -0.20 -11.51 0.68
C GLN A 443 -1.53 -11.71 -0.08
N ASN A 444 -2.31 -10.64 -0.28
CA ASN A 444 -3.57 -10.68 -1.01
C ASN A 444 -3.34 -10.34 -2.49
N SER A 445 -2.52 -11.12 -3.15
CA SER A 445 -2.17 -10.94 -4.55
C SER A 445 -2.09 -12.29 -5.29
N PHE A 446 -2.14 -12.23 -6.62
CA PHE A 446 -1.92 -13.39 -7.48
C PHE A 446 -0.48 -13.95 -7.31
N PHE A 447 0.48 -13.09 -7.04
CA PHE A 447 1.87 -13.46 -6.87
C PHE A 447 2.12 -13.99 -5.46
N GLN A 448 2.38 -15.30 -5.37
CA GLN A 448 2.77 -15.98 -4.13
C GLN A 448 4.21 -16.45 -4.24
N ALA A 449 5.04 -16.07 -3.28
CA ALA A 449 6.48 -16.36 -3.31
C ALA A 449 6.99 -17.00 -2.03
N SER A 450 8.04 -17.79 -2.15
CA SER A 450 8.82 -18.37 -1.07
C SER A 450 10.23 -18.67 -1.56
N ASP A 451 11.15 -19.03 -0.67
CA ASP A 451 12.51 -19.45 -1.04
C ASP A 451 12.51 -20.62 -2.03
N LYS A 452 11.65 -21.60 -1.82
CA LYS A 452 11.52 -22.76 -2.71
C LYS A 452 10.83 -22.44 -4.02
N TYR A 453 9.87 -21.52 -4.00
CA TYR A 453 9.02 -21.15 -5.14
C TYR A 453 8.97 -19.63 -5.29
N PRO A 454 10.04 -18.99 -5.74
CA PRO A 454 10.07 -17.54 -5.94
C PRO A 454 9.23 -17.15 -7.15
N VAL A 455 8.71 -15.92 -7.15
CA VAL A 455 8.27 -15.27 -8.38
C VAL A 455 9.51 -14.82 -9.14
N LYS A 456 9.55 -15.05 -10.45
CA LYS A 456 10.70 -14.70 -11.29
C LYS A 456 10.26 -13.82 -12.46
N ILE A 457 11.21 -13.13 -13.02
CA ILE A 457 11.05 -12.41 -14.29
C ILE A 457 12.26 -12.70 -15.18
N ILE A 458 11.99 -12.95 -16.46
CA ILE A 458 13.01 -13.07 -17.49
C ILE A 458 12.78 -11.99 -18.53
N ALA A 459 13.83 -11.25 -18.89
CA ALA A 459 13.68 -10.13 -19.80
C ALA A 459 14.85 -10.02 -20.81
N LYS A 460 14.49 -9.80 -22.06
CA LYS A 460 15.40 -9.62 -23.19
C LYS A 460 14.57 -9.22 -24.41
N ASP A 461 15.19 -8.65 -25.43
CA ASP A 461 14.62 -8.63 -26.79
C ASP A 461 14.75 -10.05 -27.37
N PHE A 462 13.68 -10.86 -27.28
CA PHE A 462 13.70 -12.29 -27.62
C PHE A 462 13.57 -12.57 -29.14
N ASP A 463 13.01 -11.64 -29.87
CA ASP A 463 12.77 -11.79 -31.32
C ASP A 463 13.55 -10.78 -32.18
N ASN A 464 14.41 -9.97 -31.56
CA ASN A 464 15.25 -8.93 -32.18
C ASN A 464 14.42 -7.86 -32.92
N ASN A 465 13.28 -7.47 -32.37
CA ASN A 465 12.42 -6.42 -32.91
C ASN A 465 12.70 -5.02 -32.33
N GLY A 466 13.63 -4.91 -31.36
CA GLY A 466 14.00 -3.68 -30.67
C GLY A 466 13.15 -3.38 -29.43
N SER A 467 12.19 -4.24 -29.08
CA SER A 467 11.37 -4.16 -27.87
C SER A 467 11.98 -5.01 -26.76
N PHE A 468 11.95 -4.52 -25.54
CA PHE A 468 12.44 -5.27 -24.38
C PHE A 468 11.29 -6.06 -23.76
N ASP A 469 11.26 -7.37 -24.03
CA ASP A 469 10.21 -8.27 -23.57
C ASP A 469 10.51 -8.74 -22.14
N ALA A 470 9.53 -8.67 -21.25
CA ALA A 470 9.69 -9.08 -19.86
C ALA A 470 8.53 -10.00 -19.43
N PHE A 471 8.85 -11.22 -19.01
CA PHE A 471 7.85 -12.22 -18.67
C PHE A 471 8.00 -12.67 -17.24
N THR A 472 6.99 -12.37 -16.44
CA THR A 472 6.90 -12.82 -15.06
C THR A 472 6.43 -14.28 -15.00
N SER A 473 6.97 -15.05 -14.08
CA SER A 473 6.61 -16.45 -13.84
C SER A 473 6.41 -16.76 -12.36
N LEU A 474 5.62 -17.78 -12.09
CA LEU A 474 5.29 -18.24 -10.75
C LEU A 474 5.17 -19.77 -10.74
N PHE A 475 5.17 -20.36 -9.55
CA PHE A 475 5.15 -21.79 -9.38
C PHE A 475 3.73 -22.27 -8.98
N LEU A 476 3.16 -23.14 -9.80
CA LEU A 476 1.83 -23.72 -9.57
C LEU A 476 1.91 -25.27 -9.55
N PRO A 477 1.04 -25.95 -8.78
CA PRO A 477 0.89 -27.40 -8.90
C PRO A 477 0.30 -27.76 -10.27
N VAL A 478 0.74 -28.88 -10.85
CA VAL A 478 0.22 -29.36 -12.15
C VAL A 478 -1.16 -29.98 -11.98
N SER A 479 -1.41 -30.59 -10.81
CA SER A 479 -2.72 -31.11 -10.42
C SER A 479 -3.01 -30.79 -8.96
N GLN A 480 -4.28 -30.91 -8.54
CA GLN A 480 -4.71 -30.62 -7.16
C GLN A 480 -4.00 -31.49 -6.09
N ASN A 481 -3.47 -32.64 -6.49
CA ASN A 481 -2.80 -33.57 -5.57
C ASN A 481 -1.27 -33.43 -5.58
N ASP A 482 -0.71 -32.57 -6.44
CA ASP A 482 0.73 -32.42 -6.53
C ASP A 482 1.27 -31.55 -5.40
N THR A 483 2.25 -32.09 -4.68
CA THR A 483 3.01 -31.35 -3.66
C THR A 483 4.13 -30.52 -4.27
N GLU A 484 4.63 -30.92 -5.44
CA GLU A 484 5.67 -30.20 -6.20
C GLU A 484 5.03 -29.26 -7.22
N LYS A 485 5.57 -28.05 -7.30
CA LYS A 485 5.11 -27.02 -8.23
C LYS A 485 6.07 -26.89 -9.41
N LYS A 486 5.55 -26.56 -10.59
CA LYS A 486 6.34 -26.20 -11.78
C LYS A 486 6.21 -24.72 -12.08
N GLU A 487 7.19 -24.18 -12.80
CA GLU A 487 7.25 -22.76 -13.20
C GLU A 487 6.41 -22.52 -14.45
N PHE A 488 5.41 -21.64 -14.33
CA PHE A 488 4.51 -21.24 -15.41
C PHE A 488 4.57 -19.73 -15.63
N SER A 489 4.21 -19.28 -16.84
CA SER A 489 4.03 -17.85 -17.10
C SER A 489 2.87 -17.28 -16.29
N ALA A 490 3.06 -16.07 -15.77
CA ALA A 490 1.98 -15.28 -15.18
C ALA A 490 1.11 -14.60 -16.26
N GLN A 491 1.66 -14.37 -17.46
CA GLN A 491 0.94 -13.79 -18.58
C GLN A 491 0.14 -14.83 -19.33
N SER A 492 -0.96 -14.38 -19.95
CA SER A 492 -1.76 -15.22 -20.84
C SER A 492 -1.01 -15.61 -22.13
N ARG A 493 -1.55 -16.60 -22.84
CA ARG A 493 -1.03 -16.97 -24.17
C ARG A 493 -1.04 -15.79 -25.13
N ASP A 494 -2.09 -15.01 -25.11
CA ASP A 494 -2.29 -13.93 -26.08
C ASP A 494 -1.34 -12.76 -25.78
N ASP A 495 -1.09 -12.41 -24.52
CA ASP A 495 -0.10 -11.38 -24.12
C ASP A 495 1.31 -11.73 -24.61
N ILE A 496 1.71 -13.01 -24.44
CA ILE A 496 3.02 -13.46 -24.93
C ILE A 496 3.10 -13.47 -26.46
N ILE A 497 2.03 -13.88 -27.15
CA ILE A 497 2.00 -13.91 -28.62
C ILE A 497 2.00 -12.49 -29.21
N ASP A 498 1.34 -11.56 -28.57
CA ASP A 498 1.33 -10.16 -28.99
C ASP A 498 2.73 -9.53 -28.86
N GLN A 499 3.51 -10.00 -27.91
CA GLN A 499 4.89 -9.60 -27.69
C GLN A 499 5.85 -10.36 -28.62
N ILE A 500 5.69 -11.69 -28.71
CA ILE A 500 6.55 -12.58 -29.51
C ILE A 500 5.68 -13.45 -30.42
N THR A 501 5.38 -12.97 -31.62
CA THR A 501 4.43 -13.61 -32.55
C THR A 501 4.80 -15.04 -32.96
N SER A 502 6.09 -15.37 -32.96
CA SER A 502 6.59 -16.72 -33.34
C SER A 502 6.13 -17.82 -32.39
N ILE A 503 5.78 -17.48 -31.15
CA ILE A 503 5.25 -18.42 -30.13
C ILE A 503 3.92 -19.04 -30.55
N ARG A 504 3.10 -18.34 -31.34
CA ARG A 504 1.84 -18.86 -31.88
C ARG A 504 2.01 -20.18 -32.65
N LYS A 505 3.12 -20.36 -33.35
CA LYS A 505 3.39 -21.60 -34.10
C LYS A 505 3.63 -22.79 -33.20
N ARG A 506 4.16 -22.57 -31.98
CA ARG A 506 4.46 -23.63 -30.99
C ARG A 506 3.26 -23.94 -30.12
N PHE A 507 2.49 -22.92 -29.75
CA PHE A 507 1.32 -23.02 -28.90
C PHE A 507 0.08 -22.50 -29.65
N ASN A 508 -0.45 -23.32 -30.56
CA ASN A 508 -1.53 -22.94 -31.46
C ASN A 508 -2.92 -22.89 -30.81
N ASN A 509 -3.04 -23.37 -29.57
CA ASN A 509 -4.28 -23.33 -28.79
C ASN A 509 -3.99 -23.11 -27.29
N TYR A 510 -5.04 -22.70 -26.54
CA TYR A 510 -4.92 -22.41 -25.11
C TYR A 510 -4.52 -23.62 -24.27
N LYS A 511 -5.02 -24.83 -24.62
CA LYS A 511 -4.72 -26.05 -23.87
C LYS A 511 -3.22 -26.37 -23.91
N SER A 512 -2.59 -26.27 -25.08
CA SER A 512 -1.15 -26.52 -25.21
C SER A 512 -0.31 -25.48 -24.45
N PHE A 513 -0.77 -24.22 -24.42
CA PHE A 513 -0.10 -23.17 -23.67
C PHE A 513 -0.30 -23.31 -22.15
N ALA A 514 -1.50 -23.64 -21.70
CA ALA A 514 -1.80 -23.82 -20.26
C ALA A 514 -0.96 -24.96 -19.61
N GLN A 515 -0.49 -25.91 -20.42
CA GLN A 515 0.40 -26.99 -19.96
C GLN A 515 1.90 -26.67 -20.11
N ALA A 516 2.23 -25.52 -20.75
CA ALA A 516 3.60 -25.14 -21.04
C ALA A 516 4.27 -24.53 -19.82
N THR A 517 5.35 -25.14 -19.37
CA THR A 517 6.25 -24.56 -18.37
C THR A 517 7.13 -23.47 -19.03
N MET A 518 7.74 -22.62 -18.23
CA MET A 518 8.67 -21.59 -18.71
C MET A 518 9.83 -22.21 -19.52
N ASP A 519 10.29 -23.42 -19.19
CA ASP A 519 11.30 -24.15 -19.98
C ASP A 519 10.78 -24.59 -21.35
N SER A 520 9.46 -24.77 -21.49
CA SER A 520 8.82 -25.08 -22.78
C SER A 520 8.59 -23.81 -23.61
N ILE A 521 8.35 -22.66 -22.97
CA ILE A 521 8.15 -21.37 -23.65
C ILE A 521 9.48 -20.80 -24.14
N PHE A 522 10.51 -20.79 -23.28
CA PHE A 522 11.84 -20.28 -23.60
C PHE A 522 12.90 -21.36 -23.38
N THR A 523 13.54 -21.80 -24.45
CA THR A 523 14.63 -22.78 -24.38
C THR A 523 15.84 -22.20 -23.63
N LYS A 524 16.75 -23.07 -23.20
CA LYS A 524 18.00 -22.66 -22.53
C LYS A 524 18.82 -21.68 -23.39
N GLU A 525 18.87 -21.92 -24.70
CA GLU A 525 19.59 -21.09 -25.66
C GLU A 525 18.96 -19.69 -25.78
N GLN A 526 17.63 -19.59 -25.82
CA GLN A 526 16.91 -18.32 -25.86
C GLN A 526 17.13 -17.48 -24.59
N ARG A 527 17.38 -18.12 -23.45
CA ARG A 527 17.65 -17.44 -22.16
C ARG A 527 19.08 -16.93 -22.01
N ILE A 528 20.01 -17.32 -22.90
CA ILE A 528 21.38 -16.81 -22.84
C ILE A 528 21.38 -15.30 -23.04
N GLY A 529 22.01 -14.58 -22.08
CA GLY A 529 22.07 -13.11 -22.07
C GLY A 529 20.78 -12.41 -21.64
N ALA A 530 19.72 -13.13 -21.26
CA ALA A 530 18.54 -12.53 -20.66
C ALA A 530 18.79 -12.11 -19.22
N LEU A 531 18.24 -10.94 -18.84
CA LEU A 531 18.14 -10.54 -17.44
C LEU A 531 17.19 -11.49 -16.71
N GLN A 532 17.59 -12.00 -15.55
CA GLN A 532 16.76 -12.87 -14.73
C GLN A 532 16.79 -12.37 -13.29
N LEU A 533 15.62 -11.99 -12.76
CA LEU A 533 15.45 -11.56 -11.38
C LEU A 533 14.45 -12.48 -10.68
N LYS A 534 14.48 -12.47 -9.34
CA LYS A 534 13.56 -13.26 -8.53
C LYS A 534 13.16 -12.48 -7.28
N ALA A 535 11.92 -12.70 -6.81
CA ALA A 535 11.43 -12.25 -5.52
C ALA A 535 10.90 -13.45 -4.72
N ASN A 536 11.26 -13.56 -3.45
CA ASN A 536 10.91 -14.69 -2.58
C ASN A 536 10.14 -14.26 -1.33
N TYR A 537 9.92 -12.94 -1.13
CA TYR A 537 9.29 -12.41 0.07
C TYR A 537 8.37 -11.23 -0.27
N PHE A 538 7.06 -11.35 -0.01
CA PHE A 538 6.06 -10.32 -0.32
C PHE A 538 5.34 -9.77 0.91
N SER A 539 5.55 -10.29 2.10
CA SER A 539 4.95 -9.72 3.31
C SER A 539 5.48 -8.32 3.59
N SER A 540 4.60 -7.39 3.94
CA SER A 540 4.98 -6.18 4.65
C SER A 540 5.49 -6.55 6.04
N ALA A 541 6.56 -5.94 6.54
CA ALA A 541 7.31 -6.44 7.68
C ALA A 541 7.76 -5.36 8.66
N TYR A 542 7.90 -5.76 9.91
CA TYR A 542 8.72 -5.12 10.91
C TYR A 542 10.14 -5.66 10.79
N MET A 543 11.11 -4.77 10.62
CA MET A 543 12.53 -5.09 10.58
C MET A 543 13.19 -4.60 11.86
N LYS A 544 13.45 -5.54 12.77
CA LYS A 544 14.16 -5.26 14.03
C LYS A 544 15.66 -5.08 13.76
N ASN A 545 16.22 -4.02 14.32
CA ASN A 545 17.63 -3.83 14.48
C ASN A 545 18.11 -4.63 15.72
N ASN A 546 19.01 -5.60 15.52
CA ASN A 546 19.56 -6.41 16.61
C ASN A 546 20.92 -5.88 17.10
N GLY A 547 21.27 -4.66 16.70
CA GLY A 547 22.59 -4.09 16.91
C GLY A 547 23.67 -4.68 16.00
N ASN A 548 24.84 -4.03 15.97
CA ASN A 548 26.00 -4.47 15.17
C ASN A 548 25.70 -4.69 13.67
N GLY A 549 24.78 -3.90 13.09
CA GLY A 549 24.39 -3.97 11.68
C GLY A 549 23.68 -5.29 11.31
N LYS A 550 22.98 -5.93 12.24
CA LYS A 550 22.20 -7.16 12.03
C LYS A 550 20.73 -6.90 12.20
N PHE A 551 19.93 -7.46 11.30
CA PHE A 551 18.49 -7.26 11.25
C PHE A 551 17.73 -8.58 11.14
N THR A 552 16.50 -8.58 11.62
CA THR A 552 15.54 -9.68 11.43
C THR A 552 14.20 -9.11 10.97
N LEU A 553 13.53 -9.81 10.02
CA LEU A 553 12.21 -9.44 9.56
C LEU A 553 11.14 -10.32 10.19
N THR A 554 10.07 -9.67 10.65
CA THR A 554 8.83 -10.33 11.12
C THR A 554 7.65 -9.76 10.35
N ALA A 555 6.80 -10.60 9.78
CA ALA A 555 5.63 -10.14 9.04
C ALA A 555 4.68 -9.35 9.96
N LEU A 556 4.17 -8.22 9.46
CA LEU A 556 3.11 -7.44 10.11
C LEU A 556 1.79 -8.23 10.16
N PRO A 557 0.81 -7.82 10.98
CA PRO A 557 -0.51 -8.44 11.03
C PRO A 557 -1.17 -8.56 9.65
N VAL A 558 -2.10 -9.51 9.51
CA VAL A 558 -2.76 -9.82 8.24
C VAL A 558 -3.43 -8.60 7.59
N GLN A 559 -3.91 -7.64 8.39
CA GLN A 559 -4.51 -6.39 7.88
C GLN A 559 -3.51 -5.51 7.12
N ALA A 560 -2.22 -5.64 7.39
CA ALA A 560 -1.15 -4.97 6.64
C ALA A 560 -0.68 -5.79 5.42
N GLN A 561 -1.28 -6.97 5.18
CA GLN A 561 -0.95 -7.85 4.06
C GLN A 561 -2.02 -7.85 2.97
N ILE A 562 -3.14 -7.13 3.17
CA ILE A 562 -4.29 -7.20 2.26
C ILE A 562 -4.15 -6.33 1.02
N SER A 563 -3.18 -5.41 1.01
CA SER A 563 -2.86 -4.54 -0.14
C SER A 563 -1.43 -4.00 -0.02
N ILE A 564 -0.97 -3.29 -1.04
CA ILE A 564 0.31 -2.58 -1.05
C ILE A 564 0.28 -1.45 -0.02
N LEU A 565 1.34 -1.33 0.78
CA LEU A 565 1.53 -0.21 1.70
C LEU A 565 2.35 0.89 1.01
N ASN A 566 1.87 2.14 1.10
CA ASN A 566 2.51 3.33 0.55
C ASN A 566 2.94 4.29 1.68
N GLY A 567 2.20 5.38 1.90
CA GLY A 567 2.53 6.36 2.93
C GLY A 567 2.44 5.79 4.35
N LEU A 568 3.51 5.97 5.12
CA LEU A 568 3.61 5.57 6.53
C LEU A 568 3.84 6.80 7.41
N SER A 569 3.24 6.82 8.59
CA SER A 569 3.55 7.79 9.63
C SER A 569 3.69 7.09 10.98
N VAL A 570 4.78 7.36 11.69
CA VAL A 570 5.15 6.70 12.95
C VAL A 570 5.07 7.71 14.08
N LEU A 571 4.25 7.44 15.10
CA LEU A 571 4.10 8.28 16.29
C LEU A 571 3.38 7.52 17.39
N ASP A 572 3.48 7.99 18.64
CA ASP A 572 2.65 7.55 19.76
C ASP A 572 1.26 8.23 19.65
N LEU A 573 0.24 7.50 19.22
CA LEU A 573 -1.11 8.01 18.96
C LEU A 573 -1.94 8.20 20.23
N ASP A 574 -1.79 7.34 21.24
CA ASP A 574 -2.66 7.32 22.40
C ASP A 574 -1.97 7.74 23.71
N GLY A 575 -0.66 7.94 23.71
CA GLY A 575 0.10 8.43 24.86
C GLY A 575 0.57 7.36 25.83
N ASP A 576 0.66 6.14 25.35
CA ASP A 576 1.19 5.04 26.15
C ASP A 576 2.73 4.95 26.10
N GLY A 577 3.37 5.80 25.27
CA GLY A 577 4.81 5.87 25.09
C GLY A 577 5.36 4.80 24.15
N ASN A 578 4.52 4.09 23.40
CA ASN A 578 4.92 3.16 22.36
C ASN A 578 4.61 3.76 20.98
N LEU A 579 5.42 3.42 19.99
CA LEU A 579 5.21 3.90 18.64
C LEU A 579 4.13 3.08 17.93
N ASP A 580 3.19 3.80 17.34
CA ASP A 580 2.14 3.27 16.47
C ASP A 580 2.44 3.62 15.01
N VAL A 581 1.75 2.97 14.08
CA VAL A 581 1.92 3.20 12.64
C VAL A 581 0.58 3.50 11.98
N VAL A 582 0.50 4.64 11.30
CA VAL A 582 -0.62 4.99 10.43
C VAL A 582 -0.22 4.74 8.99
N ILE A 583 -1.09 4.09 8.23
CA ILE A 583 -0.76 3.53 6.91
C ILE A 583 -1.80 3.95 5.88
N ASN A 584 -1.32 4.47 4.75
CA ASN A 584 -2.05 4.70 3.52
C ASN A 584 -1.57 3.71 2.45
N GLY A 585 -2.42 3.27 1.52
CA GLY A 585 -2.00 2.27 0.54
C GLY A 585 -3.01 2.05 -0.57
N ASN A 586 -2.83 0.99 -1.29
CA ASN A 586 -3.51 0.51 -2.50
C ASN A 586 -2.74 0.80 -3.80
N ASP A 587 -3.06 0.02 -4.83
CA ASP A 587 -2.63 0.26 -6.20
C ASP A 587 -3.73 -0.12 -7.19
N TYR A 588 -4.19 0.86 -7.98
CA TYR A 588 -5.20 0.69 -9.02
C TYR A 588 -4.58 0.51 -10.42
N GLY A 589 -3.27 0.71 -10.52
CA GLY A 589 -2.50 0.64 -11.77
C GLY A 589 -2.06 -0.76 -12.15
N THR A 590 -2.60 -1.82 -11.58
CA THR A 590 -2.26 -3.20 -11.89
C THR A 590 -2.72 -3.62 -13.28
N GLU A 591 -2.11 -4.67 -13.82
CA GLU A 591 -2.54 -5.28 -15.07
C GLU A 591 -4.00 -5.77 -14.95
N ALA A 592 -4.80 -5.60 -16.03
CA ALA A 592 -6.26 -5.76 -15.97
C ALA A 592 -6.73 -7.16 -15.52
N SER A 593 -5.99 -8.22 -15.86
CA SER A 593 -6.34 -9.60 -15.47
C SER A 593 -6.08 -9.88 -13.99
N LEU A 594 -5.21 -9.11 -13.33
CA LEU A 594 -4.88 -9.25 -11.91
C LEU A 594 -5.90 -8.54 -11.01
N GLY A 595 -6.63 -7.55 -11.55
CA GLY A 595 -7.53 -6.69 -10.80
C GLY A 595 -6.78 -5.66 -9.94
N ARG A 596 -7.52 -4.75 -9.30
CA ARG A 596 -6.96 -3.70 -8.45
C ARG A 596 -6.57 -4.25 -7.08
N TYR A 597 -5.49 -3.73 -6.51
CA TYR A 597 -5.18 -3.91 -5.10
C TYR A 597 -5.85 -2.77 -4.31
N ASP A 598 -7.12 -2.94 -3.95
CA ASP A 598 -8.00 -1.91 -3.37
C ASP A 598 -8.59 -2.27 -2.00
N ALA A 599 -8.04 -3.30 -1.35
CA ALA A 599 -8.60 -3.83 -0.10
C ALA A 599 -8.32 -2.96 1.13
N LEU A 600 -7.38 -1.99 1.07
CA LEU A 600 -6.99 -1.15 2.18
C LEU A 600 -7.77 0.17 2.16
N ASN A 601 -8.45 0.51 3.28
CA ASN A 601 -9.17 1.77 3.45
C ASN A 601 -8.52 2.68 4.51
N GLY A 602 -7.19 2.67 4.57
CA GLY A 602 -6.43 3.22 5.68
C GLY A 602 -6.31 2.22 6.84
N LEU A 603 -5.17 2.18 7.50
CA LEU A 603 -4.90 1.26 8.60
C LEU A 603 -4.13 1.98 9.71
N VAL A 604 -4.47 1.67 10.95
CA VAL A 604 -3.68 2.04 12.13
C VAL A 604 -3.26 0.77 12.84
N LEU A 605 -1.97 0.63 13.07
CA LEU A 605 -1.38 -0.45 13.85
C LEU A 605 -0.91 0.13 15.19
N LYS A 606 -1.47 -0.37 16.29
CA LYS A 606 -1.02 -0.02 17.65
C LYS A 606 0.16 -0.89 18.04
N GLY A 607 1.28 -0.26 18.43
CA GLY A 607 2.46 -0.93 18.94
C GLY A 607 2.38 -1.24 20.44
N ASP A 608 3.02 -2.30 20.88
CA ASP A 608 3.10 -2.70 22.30
C ASP A 608 4.44 -2.35 22.96
N GLY A 609 5.33 -1.67 22.22
CA GLY A 609 6.69 -1.36 22.70
C GLY A 609 7.62 -2.56 22.83
N LYS A 610 7.31 -3.66 22.15
CA LYS A 610 8.12 -4.89 22.08
C LYS A 610 8.22 -5.42 20.63
N GLY A 611 7.91 -4.56 19.65
CA GLY A 611 7.90 -4.94 18.23
C GLY A 611 6.67 -5.72 17.78
N ASN A 612 5.58 -5.81 18.58
CA ASN A 612 4.32 -6.40 18.14
C ASN A 612 3.28 -5.33 17.85
N PHE A 613 2.43 -5.59 16.87
CA PHE A 613 1.44 -4.64 16.38
C PHE A 613 0.03 -5.22 16.37
N SER A 614 -0.95 -4.41 16.76
CA SER A 614 -2.38 -4.77 16.77
C SER A 614 -3.17 -3.80 15.89
N PRO A 615 -3.94 -4.28 14.90
CA PRO A 615 -4.71 -3.42 14.02
C PRO A 615 -5.93 -2.82 14.75
N LEU A 616 -6.17 -1.52 14.55
CA LEU A 616 -7.40 -0.87 14.97
C LEU A 616 -8.43 -0.90 13.84
N SER A 617 -9.70 -1.08 14.18
CA SER A 617 -10.78 -0.90 13.21
C SER A 617 -10.91 0.57 12.78
N ILE A 618 -11.52 0.82 11.61
CA ILE A 618 -11.81 2.18 11.13
C ILE A 618 -12.65 2.96 12.15
N LEU A 619 -13.57 2.30 12.86
CA LEU A 619 -14.39 2.94 13.89
C LEU A 619 -13.57 3.37 15.12
N GLN A 620 -12.56 2.60 15.50
CA GLN A 620 -11.64 2.93 16.59
C GLN A 620 -10.65 4.01 16.17
N SER A 621 -10.07 3.88 15.00
CA SER A 621 -9.07 4.84 14.49
C SER A 621 -9.69 6.14 13.98
N GLY A 622 -10.84 6.09 13.30
CA GLY A 622 -11.41 7.22 12.57
C GLY A 622 -10.62 7.60 11.31
N PHE A 623 -9.63 6.80 10.93
CA PHE A 623 -8.77 7.03 9.76
C PHE A 623 -9.31 6.22 8.58
N TYR A 624 -9.94 6.92 7.62
CA TYR A 624 -10.63 6.30 6.49
C TYR A 624 -10.25 6.94 5.16
N ILE A 625 -9.60 6.16 4.30
CA ILE A 625 -9.13 6.55 2.97
C ILE A 625 -9.54 5.46 1.97
N PRO A 626 -10.70 5.60 1.30
CA PRO A 626 -11.29 4.51 0.50
C PRO A 626 -10.77 4.40 -0.93
N GLY A 627 -9.70 5.13 -1.29
CA GLY A 627 -9.22 5.20 -2.67
C GLY A 627 -7.83 4.62 -2.88
N ASN A 628 -7.21 5.02 -3.99
CA ASN A 628 -5.84 4.67 -4.36
C ASN A 628 -4.83 5.51 -3.55
N GLY A 629 -4.68 5.18 -2.26
CA GLY A 629 -3.88 5.95 -1.31
C GLY A 629 -2.38 5.94 -1.64
N LYS A 630 -1.74 7.10 -1.53
CA LYS A 630 -0.32 7.30 -1.85
C LYS A 630 0.42 7.90 -0.66
N SER A 631 0.71 9.16 -0.64
CA SER A 631 1.50 9.81 0.41
C SER A 631 0.72 10.00 1.71
N LEU A 632 1.45 10.12 2.81
CA LEU A 632 0.93 10.40 4.14
C LEU A 632 1.90 11.31 4.88
N VAL A 633 1.45 12.49 5.28
CA VAL A 633 2.29 13.50 5.93
C VAL A 633 1.64 14.07 7.18
N SER A 634 2.46 14.44 8.15
CA SER A 634 2.07 15.09 9.39
C SER A 634 2.37 16.58 9.34
N LEU A 635 1.48 17.41 9.91
CA LEU A 635 1.68 18.85 10.01
C LEU A 635 1.04 19.43 11.27
N ARG A 636 1.49 20.62 11.66
CA ARG A 636 0.95 21.39 12.78
C ARG A 636 -0.15 22.33 12.30
N SER A 637 -1.29 22.34 12.96
CA SER A 637 -2.32 23.35 12.71
C SER A 637 -1.95 24.70 13.33
N SER A 638 -2.57 25.79 12.83
CA SER A 638 -2.48 27.14 13.43
C SER A 638 -2.92 27.21 14.88
N LYS A 639 -3.64 26.18 15.37
CA LYS A 639 -4.09 26.05 16.75
C LYS A 639 -3.23 25.08 17.59
N GLY A 640 -2.05 24.69 17.09
CA GLY A 640 -1.12 23.79 17.75
C GLY A 640 -1.61 22.34 17.86
N LYS A 641 -2.52 21.89 16.98
CA LYS A 641 -2.99 20.51 16.93
C LYS A 641 -2.20 19.71 15.88
N TYR A 642 -2.11 18.41 16.10
CA TYR A 642 -1.53 17.48 15.16
C TYR A 642 -2.53 17.18 14.04
N LEU A 643 -2.12 17.44 12.83
CA LEU A 643 -2.86 17.10 11.61
C LEU A 643 -2.09 16.06 10.80
N MET A 644 -2.83 15.31 10.01
CA MET A 644 -2.28 14.35 9.06
C MET A 644 -2.98 14.52 7.72
N ALA A 645 -2.22 14.70 6.64
CA ALA A 645 -2.74 14.78 5.29
C ALA A 645 -2.41 13.52 4.50
N ALA A 646 -3.38 12.98 3.79
CA ALA A 646 -3.28 11.76 3.00
C ALA A 646 -3.73 12.01 1.57
N SER A 647 -2.88 11.66 0.61
CA SER A 647 -3.18 11.76 -0.81
C SER A 647 -3.74 10.47 -1.39
N GLN A 648 -4.45 10.60 -2.50
CA GLN A 648 -4.99 9.50 -3.30
C GLN A 648 -4.80 9.82 -4.78
N ASN A 649 -4.29 8.89 -5.58
CA ASN A 649 -4.24 9.06 -7.03
C ASN A 649 -5.68 9.12 -7.59
N LYS A 650 -5.96 10.14 -8.41
CA LYS A 650 -7.30 10.45 -8.95
C LYS A 650 -8.40 10.52 -7.86
N GLY A 651 -8.00 10.86 -6.62
CA GLY A 651 -8.88 10.92 -5.45
C GLY A 651 -8.70 12.18 -4.60
N ALA A 652 -9.52 12.31 -3.57
CA ALA A 652 -9.53 13.49 -2.71
C ALA A 652 -8.29 13.54 -1.78
N LEU A 653 -7.70 14.72 -1.64
CA LEU A 653 -6.77 15.00 -0.55
C LEU A 653 -7.56 15.06 0.76
N LYS A 654 -7.19 14.25 1.73
CA LYS A 654 -7.83 14.14 3.03
C LYS A 654 -6.97 14.75 4.13
N VAL A 655 -7.59 15.46 5.06
CA VAL A 655 -6.92 15.99 6.26
C VAL A 655 -7.64 15.52 7.51
N PHE A 656 -6.88 14.92 8.42
CA PHE A 656 -7.35 14.38 9.68
C PHE A 656 -6.75 15.15 10.85
N GLU A 657 -7.55 15.42 11.89
CA GLU A 657 -7.10 15.92 13.17
C GLU A 657 -6.97 14.77 14.17
N LEU A 658 -5.81 14.61 14.81
CA LEU A 658 -5.62 13.72 15.95
C LEU A 658 -6.27 14.33 17.18
N LYS A 659 -7.23 13.61 17.79
CA LYS A 659 -8.00 14.13 18.95
C LYS A 659 -7.21 14.15 20.26
N LYS A 660 -6.09 13.44 20.32
CA LYS A 660 -5.20 13.45 21.48
C LYS A 660 -4.63 14.85 21.71
N LYS A 661 -4.56 15.25 22.97
CA LYS A 661 -3.86 16.47 23.37
C LYS A 661 -2.37 16.13 23.55
N GLY A 662 -1.52 16.78 22.81
CA GLY A 662 -0.07 16.71 22.92
C GLY A 662 0.52 18.09 22.69
N ARG A 663 1.80 18.23 22.99
CA ARG A 663 2.57 19.40 22.65
C ARG A 663 3.41 19.12 21.42
N LEU A 664 3.45 20.05 20.49
CA LEU A 664 4.25 19.96 19.28
C LEU A 664 5.48 20.84 19.40
N ILE A 665 6.66 20.23 19.33
CA ILE A 665 7.97 20.90 19.46
C ILE A 665 8.59 20.99 18.07
N PRO A 666 8.77 22.19 17.49
CA PRO A 666 9.43 22.35 16.20
C PRO A 666 10.91 21.98 16.28
N LEU A 667 11.44 21.41 15.23
CA LEU A 667 12.83 21.04 15.04
C LEU A 667 13.53 22.00 14.09
N LYS A 668 14.83 22.20 14.29
CA LYS A 668 15.68 23.02 13.42
C LYS A 668 16.10 22.23 12.15
N PRO A 669 16.50 22.91 11.08
CA PRO A 669 16.89 22.25 9.82
C PRO A 669 17.95 21.15 9.96
N LEU A 670 18.96 21.34 10.80
CA LEU A 670 20.07 20.37 10.99
C LEU A 670 19.92 19.48 12.24
N ASP A 671 18.76 19.43 12.88
CA ASP A 671 18.48 18.43 13.92
C ASP A 671 18.34 17.05 13.27
N GLU A 672 19.06 16.05 13.77
CA GLU A 672 19.09 14.68 13.20
C GLU A 672 18.44 13.64 14.07
N SER A 673 18.58 13.75 15.38
CA SER A 673 17.99 12.77 16.28
C SER A 673 17.53 13.37 17.61
N VAL A 674 16.63 12.66 18.25
CA VAL A 674 16.00 13.07 19.51
C VAL A 674 15.91 11.87 20.44
N ILE A 675 16.23 12.09 21.71
CA ILE A 675 15.98 11.14 22.81
C ILE A 675 14.86 11.70 23.68
N ILE A 676 13.75 10.99 23.74
CA ILE A 676 12.62 11.29 24.63
C ILE A 676 12.74 10.42 25.88
N THR A 677 12.67 11.04 27.07
CA THR A 677 12.62 10.33 28.35
C THR A 677 11.25 10.49 28.99
N TYR A 678 10.65 9.37 29.36
CA TYR A 678 9.33 9.30 29.99
C TYR A 678 9.42 9.19 31.51
N LYS A 679 8.32 9.52 32.24
CA LYS A 679 8.21 9.45 33.71
C LYS A 679 8.55 8.08 34.31
N ASN A 680 8.32 7.02 33.58
CA ASN A 680 8.66 5.64 33.97
C ASN A 680 10.14 5.28 33.78
N GLY A 681 10.97 6.23 33.35
CA GLY A 681 12.39 6.03 33.07
C GLY A 681 12.70 5.47 31.69
N LYS A 682 11.69 5.14 30.88
CA LYS A 682 11.86 4.68 29.51
C LYS A 682 12.51 5.79 28.66
N LYS A 683 13.38 5.42 27.76
CA LYS A 683 13.96 6.29 26.73
C LYS A 683 13.56 5.76 25.37
N GLN A 684 13.33 6.66 24.42
CA GLN A 684 12.99 6.34 23.04
C GLN A 684 13.78 7.23 22.10
N LYS A 685 14.44 6.63 21.09
CA LYS A 685 15.19 7.32 20.05
C LYS A 685 14.30 7.61 18.86
N HIS A 686 14.37 8.84 18.35
CA HIS A 686 13.73 9.26 17.11
C HIS A 686 14.79 9.85 16.19
N GLU A 687 14.76 9.50 14.93
CA GLU A 687 15.56 10.13 13.88
C GLU A 687 14.66 11.07 13.06
N VAL A 688 15.26 12.17 12.60
CA VAL A 688 14.53 13.26 11.95
C VAL A 688 15.24 13.61 10.64
N GLY A 689 14.68 13.12 9.54
CA GLY A 689 15.20 13.40 8.20
C GLY A 689 14.31 14.36 7.40
N TYR A 690 14.73 14.63 6.18
CA TYR A 690 13.93 15.24 5.13
C TYR A 690 13.43 14.15 4.19
N GLY A 691 12.10 13.94 4.22
CA GLY A 691 11.41 12.80 3.67
C GLY A 691 11.11 11.75 4.74
N SER A 692 9.89 11.23 4.76
CA SER A 692 9.40 10.40 5.86
C SER A 692 8.97 9.00 5.46
N SER A 693 8.48 8.78 4.24
CA SER A 693 8.10 7.50 3.64
C SER A 693 7.75 7.71 2.16
N PHE A 694 7.11 6.75 1.52
CA PHE A 694 6.68 6.80 0.12
C PHE A 694 6.19 8.18 -0.32
N LEU A 695 6.93 8.85 -1.21
CA LEU A 695 6.63 10.17 -1.79
C LEU A 695 6.14 11.22 -0.76
N SER A 696 6.65 11.15 0.48
CA SER A 696 6.16 11.93 1.60
C SER A 696 7.27 12.71 2.30
N GLN A 697 7.00 13.96 2.64
CA GLN A 697 7.80 14.76 3.57
C GLN A 697 6.88 15.40 4.60
N SER A 698 6.92 14.92 5.82
CA SER A 698 6.20 15.49 6.97
C SER A 698 6.85 16.77 7.49
N GLY A 699 6.09 17.59 8.21
CA GLY A 699 6.60 18.73 8.96
C GLY A 699 7.64 18.31 9.99
N ARG A 700 8.62 19.16 10.27
CA ARG A 700 9.74 18.88 11.18
C ARG A 700 9.38 19.27 12.61
N PHE A 701 8.71 18.39 13.33
CA PHE A 701 8.33 18.58 14.73
C PHE A 701 8.17 17.25 15.45
N LEU A 702 8.22 17.30 16.79
CA LEU A 702 7.91 16.19 17.68
C LEU A 702 6.54 16.36 18.29
N SER A 703 5.79 15.29 18.45
CA SER A 703 4.58 15.24 19.26
C SER A 703 4.88 14.55 20.59
N ILE A 704 4.72 15.27 21.68
CA ILE A 704 4.95 14.74 23.03
C ILE A 704 3.71 14.88 23.90
N ASP A 705 3.56 14.03 24.88
CA ASP A 705 2.48 14.07 25.86
C ASP A 705 2.96 14.46 27.27
N SER A 706 2.04 14.44 28.23
CA SER A 706 2.32 14.79 29.63
C SER A 706 3.18 13.77 30.39
N ASN A 707 3.49 12.61 29.81
CA ASN A 707 4.33 11.57 30.42
C ASN A 707 5.82 11.78 30.09
N VAL A 708 6.14 12.68 29.17
CA VAL A 708 7.51 13.06 28.82
C VAL A 708 8.09 14.00 29.88
N ILE A 709 9.32 13.70 30.34
CA ILE A 709 10.05 14.50 31.34
C ILE A 709 11.26 15.22 30.79
N SER A 710 11.86 14.70 29.70
CA SER A 710 12.94 15.41 28.98
C SER A 710 12.94 15.07 27.49
N VAL A 711 13.40 16.02 26.68
CA VAL A 711 13.64 15.89 25.25
C VAL A 711 15.01 16.44 24.97
N GLU A 712 15.92 15.59 24.54
CA GLU A 712 17.30 15.94 24.15
C GLU A 712 17.42 15.80 22.63
N ILE A 713 17.83 16.87 21.96
CA ILE A 713 17.91 16.97 20.49
C ILE A 713 19.39 17.08 20.11
N LYS A 714 19.84 16.24 19.19
CA LYS A 714 21.18 16.19 18.63
C LYS A 714 21.14 16.72 17.18
N ASN A 715 22.06 17.63 16.85
CA ASN A 715 22.24 18.11 15.47
C ASN A 715 23.32 17.30 14.70
N ASN A 716 23.52 17.62 13.40
CA ASN A 716 24.51 17.02 12.50
C ASN A 716 25.97 17.10 13.00
N LYS A 717 26.29 18.08 13.85
CA LYS A 717 27.62 18.26 14.47
C LYS A 717 27.77 17.48 15.79
N GLY A 718 26.72 16.78 16.22
CA GLY A 718 26.70 16.05 17.49
C GLY A 718 26.43 16.92 18.72
N GLU A 719 26.07 18.20 18.55
CA GLU A 719 25.74 19.10 19.65
C GLU A 719 24.36 18.79 20.20
N MET A 720 24.27 18.73 21.52
CA MET A 720 23.03 18.41 22.25
C MET A 720 22.37 19.66 22.82
N ARG A 721 21.05 19.74 22.68
CA ARG A 721 20.22 20.75 23.34
C ARG A 721 18.97 20.14 23.97
N SER A 722 18.53 20.68 25.09
CA SER A 722 17.24 20.28 25.70
C SER A 722 16.11 21.15 25.13
N ALA A 723 14.98 20.53 24.81
CA ALA A 723 13.77 21.29 24.49
C ALA A 723 13.05 21.73 25.77
N SER A 724 12.48 22.95 25.73
CA SER A 724 11.63 23.42 26.83
C SER A 724 10.32 22.62 26.89
N LEU A 725 9.98 22.08 28.04
CA LEU A 725 8.72 21.39 28.29
C LEU A 725 7.68 22.27 29.04
N GLN A 726 7.98 23.58 29.22
CA GLN A 726 7.08 24.55 29.87
C GLN A 726 6.03 25.11 28.92
#